data_18b0a19532bfeec793efc26d0c5b138b
#
_entry.id   18b0a19532bfeec793efc26d0c5b138b
#
_cell.length_a   1.000
_cell.length_b   1.000
_cell.length_c   1.000
_cell.angle_alpha   90.00
_cell.angle_beta   90.00
_cell.angle_gamma   90.00
#
_symmetry.space_group_name_H-M   'P 1'
#
loop_
_entity.id
_entity.type
_entity.pdbx_description
1 polymer ?
#
loop_
_entity_poly.entity_id
_entity_poly.type
_entity_poly.pdbx_seq_one_letter_code
_entity_poly.pdbx_strand_id
1 'polypeptide(L)'
;MNRFSHLNIHSQYSISDGLVRLDELSRKAKDLNFESIAITDDSNLFGFVKFYKEMRDKGIKPICGVNFNSVKDISDNSESGKLTLYAKNFEGYRNLTKLVSKSHIEGRIRSIPHLKLEWLKDLNEGLILLSGDMEGHIADAILKNNFELAEARIDFFKKIFNEDFFIEISRLGREREEDYINIVSSMAAKAKIPLVATNQVRFMEEEEFEAHETRVCIQNGNVLSDPARKKNYLSTQYFKSTDEMFELFEDIPEALENSYLISQKCNLVIELGKYILPDFETPNGETEDDYLKKISIEGLHKIFGDEVKEDYFLRLDFELSVIQKMGYSGYFLIVADFVNWAKENDVPVGPGRGSGAGSLVAYAIGITGLDPIKYDLLFERFLNPDRISNPDFDIDFCKDGREKVIEYVTNKYGQDSVAQISTLGTMAARAVVRDVARAQGKSYSLADRLAKLIPFHPDMTLKTALQNKELKQAIKNDEDAEEIIEMSQKLEGLSRNVGKHAAGVVMAPSKITDFSALYLDEETGAVSTQYDMKDIELVGLQKFDFLGLKTLTIMKNALKLINQNRKTLKLEPINLDDLPLDDSKTYQLLQKGLTTAVFQLESRGIKEYIVKLKPNNFEDIITLIALYRPGPLEMNMVETYIERKHGREEFSYGCLLYTSPSPRDIS
;
A
#
# COMPACT_ATOMS: atom_id res chain seq x y z
N MET A 1 -38.18 12.54 -11.81
CA MET A 1 -37.31 11.35 -11.67
C MET A 1 -36.87 11.29 -10.24
N ASN A 2 -37.11 10.15 -9.62
CA ASN A 2 -36.63 9.89 -8.25
C ASN A 2 -35.10 9.90 -8.25
N ARG A 3 -34.46 10.66 -7.35
CA ARG A 3 -33.01 10.76 -7.24
C ARG A 3 -32.59 10.34 -5.87
N PHE A 4 -31.66 9.41 -5.83
CA PHE A 4 -31.08 8.85 -4.62
C PHE A 4 -29.57 8.61 -4.80
N SER A 5 -28.81 8.73 -3.74
CA SER A 5 -27.38 8.39 -3.72
C SER A 5 -27.10 7.50 -2.51
N HIS A 6 -26.48 6.34 -2.73
CA HIS A 6 -25.97 5.55 -1.61
C HIS A 6 -24.88 6.31 -0.89
N LEU A 7 -25.13 6.66 0.37
CA LEU A 7 -24.21 7.41 1.21
C LEU A 7 -23.45 6.52 2.21
N ASN A 8 -23.92 5.30 2.49
CA ASN A 8 -23.29 4.42 3.47
C ASN A 8 -22.96 3.06 2.82
N ILE A 9 -21.71 2.92 2.36
CA ILE A 9 -21.19 1.71 1.72
C ILE A 9 -19.87 1.34 2.35
N HIS A 10 -19.77 0.12 2.84
CA HIS A 10 -18.57 -0.48 3.38
C HIS A 10 -17.95 -1.43 2.35
N SER A 11 -16.79 -1.04 1.84
CA SER A 11 -16.07 -1.85 0.86
C SER A 11 -15.22 -2.94 1.52
N GLN A 12 -14.54 -3.72 0.69
CA GLN A 12 -13.54 -4.70 1.16
C GLN A 12 -12.45 -4.08 2.05
N TYR A 13 -12.27 -2.75 2.03
CA TYR A 13 -11.29 -2.01 2.82
C TYR A 13 -11.78 -1.65 4.22
N SER A 14 -13.04 -1.90 4.55
CA SER A 14 -13.50 -1.95 5.95
C SER A 14 -12.90 -3.13 6.72
N ILE A 15 -12.22 -4.05 6.04
CA ILE A 15 -11.46 -5.20 6.54
C ILE A 15 -12.31 -6.16 7.38
N SER A 16 -13.04 -5.65 8.38
CA SER A 16 -13.84 -6.46 9.29
C SER A 16 -15.15 -6.94 8.69
N ASP A 17 -15.85 -6.10 7.93
CA ASP A 17 -17.27 -6.30 7.65
C ASP A 17 -17.74 -5.82 6.26
N GLY A 18 -16.86 -5.41 5.36
CA GLY A 18 -17.24 -5.02 4.00
C GLY A 18 -16.89 -6.09 2.97
N LEU A 19 -17.82 -6.51 2.13
CA LEU A 19 -17.61 -7.47 1.05
C LEU A 19 -17.54 -6.81 -0.33
N VAL A 20 -18.01 -5.57 -0.43
CA VAL A 20 -18.15 -4.83 -1.68
C VAL A 20 -16.81 -4.63 -2.38
N ARG A 21 -16.65 -5.17 -3.59
CA ARG A 21 -15.49 -4.94 -4.46
C ARG A 21 -15.72 -3.68 -5.29
N LEU A 22 -14.71 -2.84 -5.41
CA LEU A 22 -14.85 -1.52 -6.05
C LEU A 22 -15.18 -1.62 -7.55
N ASP A 23 -14.63 -2.61 -8.24
CA ASP A 23 -14.91 -2.86 -9.67
C ASP A 23 -16.33 -3.42 -9.91
N GLU A 24 -16.86 -4.20 -8.99
CA GLU A 24 -18.25 -4.68 -9.02
C GLU A 24 -19.23 -3.54 -8.69
N LEU A 25 -18.91 -2.75 -7.67
CA LEU A 25 -19.67 -1.57 -7.29
C LEU A 25 -19.79 -0.59 -8.46
N SER A 26 -18.68 -0.27 -9.13
CA SER A 26 -18.67 0.69 -10.24
C SER A 26 -19.50 0.21 -11.43
N ARG A 27 -19.48 -1.09 -11.73
CA ARG A 27 -20.28 -1.70 -12.79
C ARG A 27 -21.76 -1.65 -12.46
N LYS A 28 -22.16 -2.19 -11.30
CA LYS A 28 -23.59 -2.22 -10.88
C LYS A 28 -24.15 -0.82 -10.71
N ALA A 29 -23.36 0.11 -10.17
CA ALA A 29 -23.77 1.50 -10.04
C ALA A 29 -24.05 2.17 -11.38
N LYS A 30 -23.23 1.90 -12.40
CA LYS A 30 -23.46 2.40 -13.75
C LYS A 30 -24.68 1.76 -14.39
N ASP A 31 -24.86 0.46 -14.24
CA ASP A 31 -26.01 -0.29 -14.78
C ASP A 31 -27.33 0.18 -14.18
N LEU A 32 -27.32 0.55 -12.90
CA LEU A 32 -28.46 1.14 -12.18
C LEU A 32 -28.57 2.67 -12.33
N ASN A 33 -27.72 3.30 -13.15
CA ASN A 33 -27.71 4.73 -13.46
C ASN A 33 -27.52 5.65 -12.25
N PHE A 34 -26.73 5.26 -11.26
CA PHE A 34 -26.35 6.15 -10.16
C PHE A 34 -25.45 7.28 -10.66
N GLU A 35 -25.81 8.55 -10.36
CA GLU A 35 -25.00 9.73 -10.68
C GLU A 35 -23.84 9.93 -9.69
N SER A 36 -24.01 9.48 -8.44
CA SER A 36 -23.05 9.65 -7.35
C SER A 36 -23.18 8.54 -6.30
N ILE A 37 -22.05 8.17 -5.71
CA ILE A 37 -21.96 7.14 -4.67
C ILE A 37 -20.89 7.54 -3.66
N ALA A 38 -21.14 7.23 -2.37
CA ALA A 38 -20.16 7.39 -1.32
C ALA A 38 -19.51 6.05 -0.95
N ILE A 39 -18.24 6.11 -0.51
CA ILE A 39 -17.59 5.07 0.26
C ILE A 39 -17.44 5.57 1.71
N THR A 40 -17.73 4.70 2.69
CA THR A 40 -17.71 5.04 4.11
C THR A 40 -17.14 3.91 4.97
N ASP A 41 -15.94 3.45 4.60
CA ASP A 41 -15.26 2.40 5.34
C ASP A 41 -15.03 2.76 6.81
N ASP A 42 -15.02 1.77 7.69
CA ASP A 42 -14.91 1.98 9.14
C ASP A 42 -13.56 2.58 9.53
N SER A 43 -13.59 3.81 10.01
CA SER A 43 -12.45 4.58 10.54
C SER A 43 -11.22 4.59 9.64
N ASN A 44 -11.39 4.47 8.32
CA ASN A 44 -10.25 4.43 7.39
C ASN A 44 -10.57 4.99 6.01
N LEU A 45 -9.49 5.24 5.25
CA LEU A 45 -9.51 5.72 3.86
C LEU A 45 -8.68 4.81 2.93
N PHE A 46 -8.35 3.56 3.33
CA PHE A 46 -7.48 2.66 2.55
C PHE A 46 -7.90 2.49 1.09
N GLY A 47 -9.21 2.42 0.82
CA GLY A 47 -9.78 2.20 -0.51
C GLY A 47 -10.11 3.49 -1.28
N PHE A 48 -9.98 4.67 -0.66
CA PHE A 48 -10.59 5.87 -1.22
C PHE A 48 -9.99 6.30 -2.57
N VAL A 49 -8.68 6.30 -2.75
CA VAL A 49 -8.05 6.68 -4.02
C VAL A 49 -8.44 5.73 -5.15
N LYS A 50 -8.48 4.42 -4.88
CA LYS A 50 -8.92 3.40 -5.82
C LYS A 50 -10.39 3.61 -6.21
N PHE A 51 -11.26 3.84 -5.21
CA PHE A 51 -12.66 4.14 -5.42
C PHE A 51 -12.84 5.43 -6.23
N TYR A 52 -12.13 6.50 -5.88
CA TYR A 52 -12.20 7.79 -6.57
C TYR A 52 -11.88 7.65 -8.05
N LYS A 53 -10.80 6.94 -8.39
CA LYS A 53 -10.40 6.68 -9.76
C LYS A 53 -11.44 5.82 -10.49
N GLU A 54 -11.83 4.69 -9.91
CA GLU A 54 -12.76 3.73 -10.52
C GLU A 54 -14.11 4.38 -10.84
N MET A 55 -14.67 5.17 -9.92
CA MET A 55 -15.94 5.87 -10.13
C MET A 55 -15.82 6.93 -11.22
N ARG A 56 -14.76 7.73 -11.22
CA ARG A 56 -14.53 8.75 -12.26
C ARG A 56 -14.37 8.14 -13.65
N ASP A 57 -13.68 7.03 -13.77
CA ASP A 57 -13.51 6.30 -15.04
C ASP A 57 -14.85 5.80 -15.59
N LYS A 58 -15.86 5.57 -14.73
CA LYS A 58 -17.23 5.21 -15.12
C LYS A 58 -18.17 6.41 -15.31
N GLY A 59 -17.71 7.63 -15.01
CA GLY A 59 -18.52 8.85 -15.08
C GLY A 59 -19.47 9.02 -13.88
N ILE A 60 -19.20 8.34 -12.77
CA ILE A 60 -19.94 8.42 -11.50
C ILE A 60 -19.17 9.36 -10.57
N LYS A 61 -19.90 10.25 -9.87
CA LYS A 61 -19.30 11.17 -8.90
C LYS A 61 -18.94 10.44 -7.60
N PRO A 62 -17.65 10.35 -7.23
CA PRO A 62 -17.22 9.74 -5.97
C PRO A 62 -17.42 10.71 -4.80
N ILE A 63 -17.96 10.21 -3.69
CA ILE A 63 -18.10 10.96 -2.45
C ILE A 63 -17.20 10.31 -1.40
N CYS A 64 -16.31 11.11 -0.80
CA CYS A 64 -15.41 10.68 0.26
C CYS A 64 -16.12 10.77 1.61
N GLY A 65 -16.29 9.65 2.28
CA GLY A 65 -16.84 9.56 3.62
C GLY A 65 -16.11 8.54 4.48
N VAL A 66 -16.32 8.60 5.78
CA VAL A 66 -15.79 7.65 6.76
C VAL A 66 -16.83 7.43 7.84
N ASN A 67 -17.08 6.18 8.18
CA ASN A 67 -17.90 5.80 9.32
C ASN A 67 -17.01 5.63 10.55
N PHE A 68 -17.28 6.37 11.61
CA PHE A 68 -16.48 6.36 12.83
C PHE A 68 -17.23 5.72 14.00
N ASN A 69 -16.51 4.91 14.78
CA ASN A 69 -16.86 4.75 16.18
C ASN A 69 -16.45 6.03 16.91
N SER A 70 -17.32 6.63 17.70
CA SER A 70 -17.07 7.89 18.36
C SER A 70 -17.38 7.83 19.86
N VAL A 71 -16.64 8.59 20.64
CA VAL A 71 -16.76 8.64 22.10
C VAL A 71 -16.64 10.06 22.60
N LYS A 72 -17.23 10.32 23.78
CA LYS A 72 -17.04 11.60 24.45
C LYS A 72 -15.60 11.74 24.94
N ASP A 73 -15.09 10.73 25.61
CA ASP A 73 -13.73 10.67 26.16
C ASP A 73 -13.07 9.34 25.87
N ILE A 74 -11.75 9.34 25.70
CA ILE A 74 -10.97 8.12 25.44
C ILE A 74 -10.75 7.40 26.77
N SER A 75 -11.59 6.43 27.06
CA SER A 75 -11.47 5.54 28.23
C SER A 75 -12.16 4.20 27.93
N ASP A 76 -11.76 3.14 28.62
CA ASP A 76 -12.30 1.78 28.42
C ASP A 76 -13.80 1.64 28.72
N ASN A 77 -14.36 2.57 29.49
CA ASN A 77 -15.76 2.59 29.91
C ASN A 77 -16.59 3.63 29.14
N SER A 78 -16.03 4.26 28.11
CA SER A 78 -16.77 5.25 27.31
C SER A 78 -17.86 4.57 26.48
N GLU A 79 -19.07 5.15 26.51
CA GLU A 79 -20.16 4.76 25.62
C GLU A 79 -19.77 5.18 24.19
N SER A 80 -19.70 4.21 23.28
CA SER A 80 -19.42 4.43 21.88
C SER A 80 -20.70 4.57 21.09
N GLY A 81 -20.73 5.49 20.12
CA GLY A 81 -21.78 5.61 19.12
C GLY A 81 -21.16 5.81 17.73
N LYS A 82 -21.87 5.38 16.69
CA LYS A 82 -21.43 5.62 15.31
C LYS A 82 -21.80 7.02 14.84
N LEU A 83 -21.02 7.55 13.90
CA LEU A 83 -21.33 8.72 13.11
C LEU A 83 -20.60 8.64 11.75
N THR A 84 -21.15 9.27 10.71
CA THR A 84 -20.54 9.29 9.40
C THR A 84 -20.21 10.73 8.99
N LEU A 85 -18.99 10.94 8.50
CA LEU A 85 -18.51 12.24 8.01
C LEU A 85 -18.20 12.17 6.51
N TYR A 86 -18.57 13.23 5.77
CA TYR A 86 -18.27 13.36 4.34
C TYR A 86 -17.52 14.65 4.07
N ALA A 87 -16.55 14.58 3.16
CA ALA A 87 -15.81 15.73 2.68
C ALA A 87 -16.60 16.46 1.57
N LYS A 88 -16.94 17.73 1.79
CA LYS A 88 -17.56 18.58 0.76
C LYS A 88 -16.57 19.06 -0.29
N ASN A 89 -15.33 19.31 0.15
CA ASN A 89 -14.27 19.91 -0.64
C ASN A 89 -12.89 19.43 -0.14
N PHE A 90 -11.83 19.99 -0.68
CA PHE A 90 -10.47 19.61 -0.32
C PHE A 90 -10.11 19.91 1.15
N GLU A 91 -10.61 21.02 1.74
CA GLU A 91 -10.39 21.30 3.17
C GLU A 91 -11.10 20.27 4.06
N GLY A 92 -12.35 19.92 3.70
CA GLY A 92 -13.06 18.82 4.37
C GLY A 92 -12.30 17.49 4.27
N TYR A 93 -11.71 17.19 3.12
CA TYR A 93 -10.87 16.00 2.94
C TYR A 93 -9.64 16.03 3.87
N ARG A 94 -8.93 17.16 3.96
CA ARG A 94 -7.79 17.32 4.89
C ARG A 94 -8.21 17.17 6.35
N ASN A 95 -9.35 17.71 6.74
CA ASN A 95 -9.89 17.55 8.10
C ASN A 95 -10.30 16.09 8.36
N LEU A 96 -10.89 15.42 7.37
CA LEU A 96 -11.24 14.00 7.47
C LEU A 96 -9.99 13.11 7.62
N THR A 97 -8.93 13.34 6.84
CA THR A 97 -7.66 12.61 6.98
C THR A 97 -7.02 12.83 8.35
N LYS A 98 -7.08 14.04 8.90
CA LYS A 98 -6.61 14.35 10.27
C LYS A 98 -7.44 13.61 11.33
N LEU A 99 -8.78 13.62 11.22
CA LEU A 99 -9.66 12.92 12.14
C LEU A 99 -9.43 11.40 12.13
N VAL A 100 -9.30 10.81 10.94
CA VAL A 100 -8.94 9.40 10.79
C VAL A 100 -7.58 9.12 11.43
N SER A 101 -6.57 9.92 11.14
CA SER A 101 -5.23 9.75 11.72
C SER A 101 -5.25 9.82 13.25
N LYS A 102 -5.95 10.84 13.82
CA LYS A 102 -6.10 10.99 15.27
C LYS A 102 -6.84 9.80 15.89
N SER A 103 -7.87 9.27 15.25
CA SER A 103 -8.60 8.09 15.74
C SER A 103 -7.69 6.87 15.86
N HIS A 104 -6.75 6.68 14.92
CA HIS A 104 -5.78 5.59 14.96
C HIS A 104 -4.62 5.79 15.94
N ILE A 105 -4.15 7.03 16.10
CA ILE A 105 -2.95 7.32 16.91
C ILE A 105 -3.31 7.64 18.35
N GLU A 106 -4.32 8.48 18.57
CA GLU A 106 -4.70 9.02 19.89
C GLU A 106 -6.03 8.44 20.41
N GLY A 107 -6.87 7.88 19.51
CA GLY A 107 -8.26 7.52 19.80
C GLY A 107 -8.52 6.04 20.04
N ARG A 108 -7.51 5.21 20.24
CA ARG A 108 -7.72 3.75 20.38
C ARG A 108 -8.23 3.35 21.74
N ILE A 109 -9.31 2.56 21.74
CA ILE A 109 -9.84 1.86 22.90
C ILE A 109 -9.89 0.38 22.56
N ARG A 110 -9.15 -0.47 23.28
CA ARG A 110 -9.07 -1.93 23.04
C ARG A 110 -8.81 -2.27 21.57
N SER A 111 -7.81 -1.63 20.98
CA SER A 111 -7.39 -1.80 19.58
C SER A 111 -8.35 -1.24 18.53
N ILE A 112 -9.51 -0.72 18.90
CA ILE A 112 -10.49 -0.13 17.97
C ILE A 112 -10.28 1.39 17.91
N PRO A 113 -10.12 1.99 16.71
CA PRO A 113 -10.02 3.43 16.56
C PRO A 113 -11.35 4.11 16.87
N HIS A 114 -11.31 5.18 17.68
CA HIS A 114 -12.46 6.01 18.02
C HIS A 114 -12.18 7.47 17.75
N LEU A 115 -13.18 8.17 17.28
CA LEU A 115 -13.17 9.61 17.14
C LEU A 115 -13.64 10.24 18.45
N LYS A 116 -12.84 11.12 19.07
CA LYS A 116 -13.27 11.90 20.21
C LYS A 116 -14.14 13.07 19.72
N LEU A 117 -15.38 13.16 20.22
CA LEU A 117 -16.35 14.18 19.77
C LEU A 117 -15.85 15.61 19.89
N GLU A 118 -14.93 15.87 20.84
CA GLU A 118 -14.34 17.19 21.01
C GLU A 118 -13.51 17.65 19.80
N TRP A 119 -12.85 16.72 19.08
CA TRP A 119 -12.04 17.05 17.91
C TRP A 119 -12.85 17.65 16.77
N LEU A 120 -14.18 17.37 16.73
CA LEU A 120 -15.10 17.93 15.75
C LEU A 120 -15.25 19.45 15.88
N LYS A 121 -14.95 20.05 17.03
CA LYS A 121 -15.03 21.50 17.21
C LYS A 121 -13.98 22.26 16.39
N ASP A 122 -12.82 21.64 16.20
CA ASP A 122 -11.67 22.25 15.52
C ASP A 122 -11.51 21.78 14.07
N LEU A 123 -12.09 20.61 13.72
CA LEU A 123 -11.89 19.94 12.44
C LEU A 123 -13.22 19.65 11.69
N ASN A 124 -14.21 20.55 11.82
CA ASN A 124 -15.53 20.42 11.17
C ASN A 124 -15.64 21.14 9.82
N GLU A 125 -14.73 22.06 9.51
CA GLU A 125 -14.80 22.84 8.27
C GLU A 125 -14.75 21.93 7.03
N GLY A 126 -15.68 22.19 6.10
CA GLY A 126 -15.78 21.40 4.86
C GLY A 126 -16.36 20.00 5.05
N LEU A 127 -16.91 19.65 6.22
CA LEU A 127 -17.50 18.34 6.51
C LEU A 127 -19.02 18.40 6.62
N ILE A 128 -19.67 17.28 6.28
CA ILE A 128 -21.09 16.98 6.56
C ILE A 128 -21.13 15.83 7.55
N LEU A 129 -22.04 15.90 8.53
CA LEU A 129 -22.24 14.88 9.56
C LEU A 129 -23.58 14.17 9.40
N LEU A 130 -23.57 12.82 9.42
CA LEU A 130 -24.75 12.00 9.70
C LEU A 130 -24.67 11.39 11.10
N SER A 131 -25.84 11.27 11.74
CA SER A 131 -25.97 10.91 13.16
C SER A 131 -25.64 9.47 13.52
N GLY A 132 -25.43 8.57 12.55
CA GLY A 132 -25.06 7.17 12.76
C GLY A 132 -26.25 6.23 12.98
N ASP A 133 -27.47 6.59 12.53
CA ASP A 133 -28.68 5.78 12.60
C ASP A 133 -28.91 5.18 13.99
N MET A 134 -29.41 3.97 14.10
CA MET A 134 -29.65 3.25 15.36
C MET A 134 -28.39 2.95 16.19
N GLU A 135 -27.21 3.04 15.58
CA GLU A 135 -25.92 2.83 16.27
C GLU A 135 -25.31 4.15 16.76
N GLY A 136 -25.96 5.29 16.48
CA GLY A 136 -25.48 6.61 16.83
C GLY A 136 -25.81 7.02 18.27
N HIS A 137 -25.14 8.08 18.74
CA HIS A 137 -25.34 8.62 20.09
C HIS A 137 -26.78 9.10 20.37
N ILE A 138 -27.47 9.61 19.34
CA ILE A 138 -28.86 10.08 19.47
C ILE A 138 -29.78 8.90 19.69
N ALA A 139 -29.63 7.87 18.86
CA ALA A 139 -30.42 6.66 18.96
C ALA A 139 -30.22 5.92 20.29
N ASP A 140 -28.99 5.84 20.80
CA ASP A 140 -28.68 5.25 22.09
C ASP A 140 -29.50 5.94 23.22
N ALA A 141 -29.62 7.26 23.20
CA ALA A 141 -30.42 8.01 24.17
C ALA A 141 -31.93 7.75 24.00
N ILE A 142 -32.43 7.70 22.75
CA ILE A 142 -33.84 7.42 22.44
C ILE A 142 -34.22 6.00 22.90
N LEU A 143 -33.39 5.01 22.56
CA LEU A 143 -33.64 3.60 22.90
C LEU A 143 -33.61 3.30 24.40
N LYS A 144 -32.88 4.14 25.16
CA LYS A 144 -32.86 4.17 26.63
C LYS A 144 -33.99 5.04 27.24
N ASN A 145 -34.89 5.59 26.42
CA ASN A 145 -35.97 6.53 26.79
C ASN A 145 -35.47 7.81 27.49
N ASN A 146 -34.25 8.24 27.21
CA ASN A 146 -33.67 9.46 27.69
C ASN A 146 -33.75 10.58 26.64
N PHE A 147 -34.94 11.15 26.50
CA PHE A 147 -35.21 12.14 25.42
C PHE A 147 -34.51 13.48 25.67
N GLU A 148 -34.31 13.90 26.94
CA GLU A 148 -33.54 15.10 27.25
C GLU A 148 -32.09 14.98 26.78
N LEU A 149 -31.48 13.82 26.98
CA LEU A 149 -30.12 13.55 26.49
C LEU A 149 -30.09 13.50 24.97
N ALA A 150 -31.11 12.95 24.31
CA ALA A 150 -31.22 12.93 22.85
C ALA A 150 -31.29 14.35 22.28
N GLU A 151 -32.13 15.22 22.87
CA GLU A 151 -32.21 16.65 22.48
C GLU A 151 -30.87 17.37 22.68
N ALA A 152 -30.20 17.15 23.82
CA ALA A 152 -28.89 17.75 24.11
C ALA A 152 -27.81 17.28 23.10
N ARG A 153 -27.84 16.01 22.66
CA ARG A 153 -26.92 15.48 21.62
C ARG A 153 -27.21 16.08 20.24
N ILE A 154 -28.50 16.26 19.90
CA ILE A 154 -28.93 16.95 18.68
C ILE A 154 -28.40 18.40 18.68
N ASP A 155 -28.61 19.13 19.75
CA ASP A 155 -28.16 20.52 19.89
C ASP A 155 -26.62 20.64 19.83
N PHE A 156 -25.91 19.68 20.39
CA PHE A 156 -24.44 19.62 20.31
C PHE A 156 -23.97 19.53 18.87
N PHE A 157 -24.46 18.57 18.08
CA PHE A 157 -24.06 18.39 16.69
C PHE A 157 -24.54 19.57 15.80
N LYS A 158 -25.75 20.05 16.02
CA LYS A 158 -26.29 21.21 15.31
C LYS A 158 -25.44 22.47 15.51
N LYS A 159 -24.93 22.69 16.74
CA LYS A 159 -24.06 23.84 17.03
C LYS A 159 -22.73 23.78 16.27
N ILE A 160 -22.22 22.58 16.01
CA ILE A 160 -20.92 22.38 15.33
C ILE A 160 -21.10 22.43 13.80
N PHE A 161 -22.10 21.72 13.24
CA PHE A 161 -22.24 21.50 11.80
C PHE A 161 -23.35 22.38 11.16
N ASN A 162 -24.25 22.98 11.95
CA ASN A 162 -25.35 23.82 11.48
C ASN A 162 -26.17 23.15 10.36
N GLU A 163 -26.15 23.68 9.12
CA GLU A 163 -26.87 23.18 7.94
C GLU A 163 -26.24 21.93 7.31
N ASP A 164 -25.08 21.51 7.77
CA ASP A 164 -24.36 20.32 7.32
C ASP A 164 -24.52 19.14 8.29
N PHE A 165 -25.50 19.23 9.20
CA PHE A 165 -25.90 18.14 10.07
C PHE A 165 -27.23 17.53 9.62
N PHE A 166 -27.23 16.18 9.45
CA PHE A 166 -28.40 15.39 9.08
C PHE A 166 -28.63 14.24 10.06
N ILE A 167 -29.88 13.96 10.35
CA ILE A 167 -30.24 12.78 11.12
C ILE A 167 -30.43 11.60 10.17
N GLU A 168 -29.63 10.57 10.37
CA GLU A 168 -29.63 9.34 9.57
C GLU A 168 -30.70 8.38 10.03
N ILE A 169 -31.42 7.79 9.08
CA ILE A 169 -32.39 6.71 9.30
C ILE A 169 -32.17 5.60 8.28
N SER A 170 -32.41 4.36 8.67
CA SER A 170 -32.40 3.21 7.78
C SER A 170 -33.60 2.29 8.05
N ARG A 171 -33.94 1.44 7.08
CA ARG A 171 -34.94 0.37 7.21
C ARG A 171 -34.33 -0.95 6.83
N LEU A 172 -33.65 -1.55 7.80
CA LEU A 172 -32.95 -2.83 7.64
C LEU A 172 -33.77 -4.00 8.20
N GLY A 173 -34.81 -3.71 8.99
CA GLY A 173 -35.62 -4.71 9.68
C GLY A 173 -35.13 -5.03 11.09
N ARG A 174 -34.47 -4.07 11.75
CA ARG A 174 -34.00 -4.19 13.12
C ARG A 174 -35.13 -4.07 14.13
N GLU A 175 -35.00 -4.71 15.29
CA GLU A 175 -35.93 -4.55 16.40
C GLU A 175 -35.99 -3.07 16.85
N ARG A 176 -37.20 -2.51 17.04
CA ARG A 176 -37.49 -1.14 17.43
C ARG A 176 -37.05 -0.05 16.43
N GLU A 177 -36.77 -0.45 15.19
CA GLU A 177 -36.31 0.48 14.13
C GLU A 177 -37.40 1.52 13.80
N GLU A 178 -38.66 1.10 13.62
CA GLU A 178 -39.78 2.00 13.35
C GLU A 178 -40.11 2.90 14.57
N ASP A 179 -39.95 2.40 15.80
CA ASP A 179 -40.09 3.23 17.01
C ASP A 179 -39.05 4.39 16.99
N TYR A 180 -37.80 4.04 16.67
CA TYR A 180 -36.72 5.03 16.55
C TYR A 180 -37.03 6.04 15.44
N ILE A 181 -37.40 5.61 14.23
CA ILE A 181 -37.72 6.50 13.11
C ILE A 181 -38.83 7.49 13.47
N ASN A 182 -39.93 7.01 14.08
CA ASN A 182 -41.05 7.86 14.48
C ASN A 182 -40.64 8.92 15.51
N ILE A 183 -39.88 8.52 16.54
CA ILE A 183 -39.45 9.44 17.60
C ILE A 183 -38.43 10.46 17.04
N VAL A 184 -37.40 9.98 16.33
CA VAL A 184 -36.33 10.85 15.83
C VAL A 184 -36.84 11.82 14.77
N SER A 185 -37.81 11.40 13.93
CA SER A 185 -38.45 12.29 12.95
C SER A 185 -39.19 13.47 13.60
N SER A 186 -39.91 13.20 14.71
CA SER A 186 -40.56 14.26 15.49
C SER A 186 -39.54 15.22 16.11
N MET A 187 -38.43 14.69 16.67
CA MET A 187 -37.34 15.51 17.24
C MET A 187 -36.63 16.32 16.16
N ALA A 188 -36.36 15.72 15.00
CA ALA A 188 -35.75 16.37 13.84
C ALA A 188 -36.57 17.55 13.33
N ALA A 189 -37.90 17.35 13.19
CA ALA A 189 -38.84 18.42 12.78
C ALA A 189 -38.85 19.57 13.78
N LYS A 190 -38.91 19.27 15.09
CA LYS A 190 -38.82 20.28 16.18
C LYS A 190 -37.50 21.08 16.12
N ALA A 191 -36.40 20.37 15.89
CA ALA A 191 -35.07 20.96 15.81
C ALA A 191 -34.77 21.59 14.44
N LYS A 192 -35.64 21.42 13.44
CA LYS A 192 -35.41 21.84 12.03
C LYS A 192 -34.13 21.28 11.46
N ILE A 193 -33.93 19.97 11.59
CA ILE A 193 -32.82 19.22 11.01
C ILE A 193 -33.38 18.25 9.98
N PRO A 194 -32.81 18.17 8.75
CA PRO A 194 -33.27 17.24 7.75
C PRO A 194 -32.95 15.80 8.11
N LEU A 195 -33.86 14.87 7.74
CA LEU A 195 -33.61 13.43 7.77
C LEU A 195 -32.88 13.01 6.50
N VAL A 196 -32.07 11.97 6.58
CA VAL A 196 -31.48 11.31 5.41
C VAL A 196 -31.57 9.79 5.54
N ALA A 197 -32.03 9.15 4.46
CA ALA A 197 -32.16 7.70 4.40
C ALA A 197 -30.90 7.05 3.82
N THR A 198 -30.41 6.00 4.48
CA THR A 198 -29.29 5.17 4.02
C THR A 198 -29.64 3.67 4.09
N ASN A 199 -28.82 2.81 3.48
CA ASN A 199 -29.01 1.36 3.53
C ASN A 199 -27.88 0.58 4.21
N GLN A 200 -26.82 1.21 4.63
CA GLN A 200 -25.63 0.55 5.24
C GLN A 200 -25.13 -0.65 4.44
N VAL A 201 -24.80 -0.45 3.16
CA VAL A 201 -24.41 -1.50 2.23
C VAL A 201 -23.14 -2.21 2.67
N ARG A 202 -23.17 -3.56 2.73
CA ARG A 202 -22.03 -4.43 3.12
C ARG A 202 -21.64 -5.41 2.02
N PHE A 203 -22.54 -5.74 1.13
CA PHE A 203 -22.39 -6.68 0.01
C PHE A 203 -23.25 -6.23 -1.18
N MET A 204 -23.02 -6.83 -2.35
CA MET A 204 -23.65 -6.39 -3.58
C MET A 204 -25.02 -7.00 -3.82
N GLU A 205 -25.25 -8.28 -3.47
CA GLU A 205 -26.48 -9.02 -3.68
C GLU A 205 -26.93 -9.68 -2.37
N GLU A 206 -28.25 -9.88 -2.17
CA GLU A 206 -28.80 -10.46 -0.94
C GLU A 206 -28.25 -11.88 -0.68
N GLU A 207 -27.99 -12.65 -1.73
CA GLU A 207 -27.43 -14.00 -1.67
C GLU A 207 -25.98 -14.05 -1.16
N GLU A 208 -25.31 -12.92 -1.08
CA GLU A 208 -23.95 -12.83 -0.54
C GLU A 208 -23.92 -12.72 0.99
N PHE A 209 -25.07 -12.67 1.65
CA PHE A 209 -25.15 -12.52 3.11
C PHE A 209 -24.37 -13.60 3.87
N GLU A 210 -24.42 -14.86 3.43
CA GLU A 210 -23.65 -15.94 4.07
C GLU A 210 -22.13 -15.76 3.89
N ALA A 211 -21.69 -15.27 2.72
CA ALA A 211 -20.30 -14.97 2.47
C ALA A 211 -19.82 -13.80 3.35
N HIS A 212 -20.67 -12.80 3.55
CA HIS A 212 -20.42 -11.69 4.46
C HIS A 212 -20.27 -12.18 5.92
N GLU A 213 -21.19 -12.98 6.41
CA GLU A 213 -21.14 -13.55 7.75
C GLU A 213 -19.89 -14.45 7.94
N THR A 214 -19.52 -15.21 6.90
CA THR A 214 -18.28 -16.01 6.89
C THR A 214 -17.05 -15.11 7.03
N ARG A 215 -16.99 -13.98 6.30
CA ARG A 215 -15.92 -13.00 6.42
C ARG A 215 -15.81 -12.42 7.82
N VAL A 216 -16.95 -12.03 8.42
CA VAL A 216 -17.01 -11.53 9.80
C VAL A 216 -16.50 -12.56 10.80
N CYS A 217 -16.86 -13.83 10.61
CA CYS A 217 -16.36 -14.93 11.43
C CYS A 217 -14.85 -15.15 11.27
N ILE A 218 -14.34 -15.04 10.06
CA ILE A 218 -12.88 -15.14 9.80
C ILE A 218 -12.14 -14.06 10.57
N GLN A 219 -12.61 -12.83 10.51
CA GLN A 219 -11.96 -11.69 11.17
C GLN A 219 -12.02 -11.78 12.70
N ASN A 220 -13.15 -12.17 13.25
CA ASN A 220 -13.38 -12.24 14.69
C ASN A 220 -12.93 -13.56 15.34
N GLY A 221 -12.43 -14.51 14.54
CA GLY A 221 -12.03 -15.83 15.02
C GLY A 221 -13.20 -16.76 15.39
N ASN A 222 -14.44 -16.43 15.01
CA ASN A 222 -15.64 -17.15 15.34
C ASN A 222 -15.96 -18.27 14.33
N VAL A 223 -16.94 -19.10 14.67
CA VAL A 223 -17.53 -20.14 13.80
C VAL A 223 -18.98 -19.76 13.52
N LEU A 224 -19.44 -19.95 12.28
CA LEU A 224 -20.82 -19.59 11.85
C LEU A 224 -21.90 -20.25 12.67
N SER A 225 -21.69 -21.51 13.06
CA SER A 225 -22.67 -22.34 13.84
C SER A 225 -22.64 -22.06 15.34
N ASP A 226 -21.72 -21.18 15.83
CA ASP A 226 -21.66 -20.87 17.26
C ASP A 226 -22.91 -20.08 17.70
N PRO A 227 -23.77 -20.61 18.58
CA PRO A 227 -24.96 -19.92 19.04
C PRO A 227 -24.67 -18.69 19.92
N ALA A 228 -23.46 -18.60 20.50
CA ALA A 228 -23.04 -17.46 21.30
C ALA A 228 -22.58 -16.29 20.46
N ARG A 229 -22.42 -16.46 19.14
CA ARG A 229 -22.00 -15.43 18.19
C ARG A 229 -23.04 -14.30 18.11
N LYS A 230 -22.61 -13.08 18.27
CA LYS A 230 -23.46 -11.92 18.01
C LYS A 230 -23.70 -11.79 16.50
N LYS A 231 -24.97 -11.74 16.11
CA LYS A 231 -25.41 -11.51 14.73
C LYS A 231 -25.79 -10.03 14.61
N ASN A 232 -24.90 -9.23 14.09
CA ASN A 232 -25.06 -7.76 14.01
C ASN A 232 -25.54 -7.30 12.62
N TYR A 233 -25.59 -8.19 11.64
CA TYR A 233 -25.86 -7.86 10.24
C TYR A 233 -27.11 -8.58 9.74
N LEU A 234 -27.74 -8.01 8.69
CA LEU A 234 -28.99 -8.49 8.11
C LEU A 234 -28.82 -8.66 6.60
N SER A 235 -29.57 -9.59 6.00
CA SER A 235 -29.53 -9.84 4.55
C SER A 235 -29.99 -8.66 3.72
N THR A 236 -30.70 -7.72 4.32
CA THR A 236 -31.19 -6.49 3.70
C THR A 236 -30.10 -5.43 3.42
N GLN A 237 -28.85 -5.64 3.87
CA GLN A 237 -27.74 -4.70 3.74
C GLN A 237 -27.00 -4.84 2.39
N TYR A 238 -27.71 -5.21 1.32
CA TYR A 238 -27.17 -5.28 -0.04
C TYR A 238 -27.33 -3.95 -0.80
N PHE A 239 -26.66 -3.85 -1.94
CA PHE A 239 -26.71 -2.66 -2.79
C PHE A 239 -28.02 -2.60 -3.56
N LYS A 240 -29.00 -1.85 -3.03
CA LYS A 240 -30.34 -1.68 -3.57
C LYS A 240 -30.40 -0.71 -4.73
N SER A 241 -31.35 -0.89 -5.63
CA SER A 241 -31.69 0.09 -6.68
C SER A 241 -32.40 1.33 -6.11
N THR A 242 -32.49 2.39 -6.89
CA THR A 242 -33.25 3.59 -6.53
C THR A 242 -34.72 3.27 -6.28
N ASP A 243 -35.32 2.40 -7.09
CA ASP A 243 -36.73 2.06 -6.98
C ASP A 243 -37.03 1.27 -5.69
N GLU A 244 -36.18 0.29 -5.34
CA GLU A 244 -36.30 -0.44 -4.06
C GLU A 244 -36.19 0.51 -2.86
N MET A 245 -35.30 1.49 -2.91
CA MET A 245 -35.16 2.48 -1.83
C MET A 245 -36.40 3.37 -1.73
N PHE A 246 -36.97 3.81 -2.85
CA PHE A 246 -38.19 4.63 -2.85
C PHE A 246 -39.44 3.85 -2.40
N GLU A 247 -39.53 2.57 -2.70
CA GLU A 247 -40.55 1.67 -2.15
C GLU A 247 -40.40 1.55 -0.64
N LEU A 248 -39.16 1.36 -0.16
CA LEU A 248 -38.86 1.19 1.28
C LEU A 248 -39.16 2.44 2.12
N PHE A 249 -39.04 3.64 1.54
CA PHE A 249 -39.25 4.94 2.20
C PHE A 249 -40.41 5.73 1.56
N GLU A 250 -41.46 5.05 1.09
CA GLU A 250 -42.62 5.68 0.43
C GLU A 250 -43.30 6.76 1.30
N ASP A 251 -43.28 6.60 2.61
CA ASP A 251 -43.85 7.51 3.61
C ASP A 251 -42.93 8.71 3.96
N ILE A 252 -41.63 8.64 3.66
CA ILE A 252 -40.64 9.70 3.97
C ILE A 252 -39.71 9.94 2.74
N PRO A 253 -40.24 10.23 1.55
CA PRO A 253 -39.44 10.34 0.33
C PRO A 253 -38.39 11.47 0.40
N GLU A 254 -38.61 12.50 1.20
CA GLU A 254 -37.68 13.61 1.39
C GLU A 254 -36.34 13.14 2.00
N ALA A 255 -36.34 12.06 2.79
CA ALA A 255 -35.12 11.50 3.35
C ALA A 255 -34.20 10.91 2.26
N LEU A 256 -34.76 10.38 1.19
CA LEU A 256 -34.02 9.92 0.00
C LEU A 256 -33.54 11.09 -0.84
N GLU A 257 -34.39 12.09 -1.08
CA GLU A 257 -34.01 13.32 -1.81
C GLU A 257 -32.86 14.03 -1.12
N ASN A 258 -32.83 14.04 0.22
CA ASN A 258 -31.73 14.61 1.00
C ASN A 258 -30.40 13.87 0.80
N SER A 259 -30.41 12.56 0.50
CA SER A 259 -29.18 11.84 0.13
C SER A 259 -28.57 12.37 -1.17
N TYR A 260 -29.42 12.66 -2.15
CA TYR A 260 -29.00 13.30 -3.39
C TYR A 260 -28.54 14.74 -3.16
N LEU A 261 -29.23 15.51 -2.32
CA LEU A 261 -28.82 16.87 -1.94
C LEU A 261 -27.43 16.89 -1.30
N ILE A 262 -27.13 15.95 -0.38
CA ILE A 262 -25.79 15.77 0.19
C ILE A 262 -24.76 15.50 -0.90
N SER A 263 -25.10 14.63 -1.86
CA SER A 263 -24.22 14.33 -2.98
C SER A 263 -23.89 15.59 -3.81
N GLN A 264 -24.82 16.51 -3.97
CA GLN A 264 -24.61 17.78 -4.69
C GLN A 264 -23.72 18.77 -3.90
N LYS A 265 -23.75 18.71 -2.56
CA LYS A 265 -22.85 19.50 -1.69
C LYS A 265 -21.41 19.00 -1.72
N CYS A 266 -21.17 17.70 -1.99
CA CYS A 266 -19.85 17.07 -2.00
C CYS A 266 -19.18 17.25 -3.38
N ASN A 267 -18.17 18.11 -3.48
CA ASN A 267 -17.48 18.45 -4.73
C ASN A 267 -15.95 18.37 -4.57
N LEU A 268 -15.49 17.26 -3.97
CA LEU A 268 -14.07 17.00 -3.78
C LEU A 268 -13.40 16.70 -5.12
N VAL A 269 -12.33 17.43 -5.42
CA VAL A 269 -11.43 17.17 -6.55
C VAL A 269 -10.04 16.87 -5.98
N ILE A 270 -9.51 15.72 -6.31
CA ILE A 270 -8.13 15.33 -5.99
C ILE A 270 -7.32 15.31 -7.28
N GLU A 271 -6.21 16.05 -7.29
CA GLU A 271 -5.23 15.98 -8.38
C GLU A 271 -4.43 14.69 -8.24
N LEU A 272 -4.59 13.79 -9.19
CA LEU A 272 -3.85 12.52 -9.22
C LEU A 272 -2.73 12.59 -10.27
N GLY A 273 -1.59 11.96 -9.98
CA GLY A 273 -0.46 11.84 -10.89
C GLY A 273 0.42 13.10 -10.99
N LYS A 274 0.21 14.11 -10.14
CA LYS A 274 1.09 15.27 -10.05
C LYS A 274 2.18 14.98 -9.02
N TYR A 275 3.39 14.89 -9.49
CA TYR A 275 4.54 14.58 -8.66
C TYR A 275 4.92 15.73 -7.73
N ILE A 276 5.15 15.43 -6.47
CA ILE A 276 5.45 16.41 -5.42
C ILE A 276 6.61 15.86 -4.58
N LEU A 277 7.69 16.64 -4.44
CA LEU A 277 8.84 16.33 -3.60
C LEU A 277 8.95 17.32 -2.44
N PRO A 278 9.55 16.92 -1.32
CA PRO A 278 10.02 17.88 -0.34
C PRO A 278 11.12 18.75 -0.95
N ASP A 279 11.17 20.03 -0.57
CA ASP A 279 12.26 20.92 -0.94
C ASP A 279 13.56 20.49 -0.25
N PHE A 280 14.65 20.45 -0.99
CA PHE A 280 15.98 20.21 -0.42
C PHE A 280 16.66 21.54 -0.08
N GLU A 281 16.93 21.78 1.20
CA GLU A 281 17.66 22.98 1.63
C GLU A 281 19.12 22.89 1.22
N THR A 282 19.50 23.70 0.22
CA THR A 282 20.89 23.81 -0.23
C THR A 282 21.71 24.66 0.74
N PRO A 283 23.00 24.32 1.00
CA PRO A 283 23.82 25.00 2.01
C PRO A 283 23.99 26.53 1.84
N ASN A 284 23.96 27.02 0.61
CA ASN A 284 24.20 28.43 0.30
C ASN A 284 22.98 29.15 -0.32
N GLY A 285 21.79 28.51 -0.33
CA GLY A 285 20.58 29.04 -0.98
C GLY A 285 20.67 29.01 -2.51
N GLU A 286 21.57 28.20 -3.09
CA GLU A 286 21.62 27.88 -4.52
C GLU A 286 20.35 27.12 -4.93
N THR A 287 20.04 27.12 -6.24
CA THR A 287 18.95 26.22 -6.72
C THR A 287 19.37 24.75 -6.58
N GLU A 288 18.41 23.84 -6.44
CA GLU A 288 18.69 22.40 -6.41
C GLU A 288 19.45 21.93 -7.66
N ASP A 289 19.13 22.50 -8.82
CA ASP A 289 19.79 22.20 -10.09
C ASP A 289 21.26 22.61 -10.11
N ASP A 290 21.57 23.82 -9.66
CA ASP A 290 22.96 24.33 -9.61
C ASP A 290 23.77 23.57 -8.57
N TYR A 291 23.18 23.30 -7.42
CA TYR A 291 23.83 22.55 -6.36
C TYR A 291 24.12 21.10 -6.78
N LEU A 292 23.15 20.40 -7.41
CA LEU A 292 23.36 19.06 -7.94
C LEU A 292 24.50 19.02 -8.96
N LYS A 293 24.52 19.96 -9.90
CA LYS A 293 25.63 20.09 -10.90
C LYS A 293 26.97 20.26 -10.23
N LYS A 294 27.05 21.17 -9.27
CA LYS A 294 28.28 21.46 -8.53
C LYS A 294 28.85 20.26 -7.81
N ILE A 295 28.04 19.60 -6.97
CA ILE A 295 28.51 18.44 -6.19
C ILE A 295 28.78 17.21 -7.07
N SER A 296 28.17 17.12 -8.25
CA SER A 296 28.45 16.06 -9.23
C SER A 296 29.84 16.24 -9.86
N ILE A 297 30.21 17.47 -10.23
CA ILE A 297 31.54 17.78 -10.76
C ILE A 297 32.59 17.56 -9.67
N GLU A 298 32.36 18.08 -8.45
CA GLU A 298 33.26 17.89 -7.30
C GLU A 298 33.45 16.40 -6.99
N GLY A 299 32.36 15.59 -7.11
CA GLY A 299 32.39 14.15 -6.90
C GLY A 299 33.24 13.42 -7.93
N LEU A 300 33.14 13.76 -9.22
CA LEU A 300 34.02 13.18 -10.24
C LEU A 300 35.49 13.48 -9.97
N HIS A 301 35.84 14.73 -9.62
CA HIS A 301 37.22 15.09 -9.24
C HIS A 301 37.69 14.34 -7.98
N LYS A 302 36.82 14.12 -7.02
CA LYS A 302 37.14 13.31 -5.81
C LYS A 302 37.46 11.86 -6.15
N ILE A 303 36.77 11.28 -7.15
CA ILE A 303 36.91 9.86 -7.54
C ILE A 303 38.14 9.67 -8.45
N PHE A 304 38.33 10.55 -9.45
CA PHE A 304 39.32 10.37 -10.52
C PHE A 304 40.52 11.34 -10.42
N GLY A 305 40.53 12.26 -9.45
CA GLY A 305 41.53 13.31 -9.36
C GLY A 305 41.39 14.33 -10.49
N ASP A 306 42.53 14.85 -10.97
CA ASP A 306 42.58 15.79 -12.08
C ASP A 306 42.54 15.15 -13.47
N GLU A 307 42.52 13.79 -13.53
CA GLU A 307 42.59 13.02 -14.78
C GLU A 307 41.19 12.54 -15.24
N VAL A 308 40.12 13.31 -14.97
CA VAL A 308 38.77 12.96 -15.45
C VAL A 308 38.75 13.06 -16.98
N LYS A 309 38.37 11.98 -17.65
CA LYS A 309 38.27 11.94 -19.12
C LYS A 309 37.09 12.77 -19.62
N GLU A 310 37.17 13.30 -20.82
CA GLU A 310 36.14 14.12 -21.45
C GLU A 310 34.79 13.39 -21.56
N ASP A 311 34.78 12.07 -21.82
CA ASP A 311 33.58 11.24 -21.91
C ASP A 311 32.74 11.27 -20.64
N TYR A 312 33.37 11.41 -19.45
CA TYR A 312 32.63 11.51 -18.19
C TYR A 312 31.89 12.82 -18.06
N PHE A 313 32.50 13.94 -18.50
CA PHE A 313 31.85 15.24 -18.49
C PHE A 313 30.70 15.31 -19.49
N LEU A 314 30.85 14.77 -20.69
CA LEU A 314 29.81 14.71 -21.70
C LEU A 314 28.61 13.89 -21.19
N ARG A 315 28.88 12.74 -20.58
CA ARG A 315 27.85 11.90 -19.99
C ARG A 315 27.16 12.58 -18.78
N LEU A 316 27.93 13.26 -17.93
CA LEU A 316 27.44 13.99 -16.78
C LEU A 316 26.50 15.13 -17.20
N ASP A 317 26.90 15.96 -18.15
CA ASP A 317 26.10 17.09 -18.67
C ASP A 317 24.79 16.57 -19.31
N PHE A 318 24.83 15.45 -20.03
CA PHE A 318 23.67 14.81 -20.59
C PHE A 318 22.70 14.36 -19.49
N GLU A 319 23.16 13.60 -18.48
CA GLU A 319 22.32 13.12 -17.41
C GLU A 319 21.72 14.27 -16.59
N LEU A 320 22.52 15.30 -16.24
CA LEU A 320 22.04 16.48 -15.53
C LEU A 320 20.95 17.20 -16.32
N SER A 321 21.10 17.34 -17.63
CA SER A 321 20.08 17.98 -18.48
C SER A 321 18.73 17.24 -18.44
N VAL A 322 18.76 15.91 -18.41
CA VAL A 322 17.55 15.07 -18.32
C VAL A 322 16.94 15.18 -16.90
N ILE A 323 17.75 15.06 -15.86
CA ILE A 323 17.30 15.13 -14.45
C ILE A 323 16.62 16.47 -14.18
N GLN A 324 17.25 17.59 -14.59
CA GLN A 324 16.74 18.95 -14.43
C GLN A 324 15.44 19.16 -15.23
N LYS A 325 15.42 18.75 -16.50
CA LYS A 325 14.23 18.85 -17.35
C LYS A 325 13.03 18.09 -16.77
N MET A 326 13.27 16.96 -16.11
CA MET A 326 12.24 16.15 -15.49
C MET A 326 11.90 16.57 -14.05
N GLY A 327 12.63 17.56 -13.46
CA GLY A 327 12.37 18.08 -12.11
C GLY A 327 12.79 17.14 -10.96
N TYR A 328 13.82 16.30 -11.17
CA TYR A 328 14.23 15.31 -10.17
C TYR A 328 15.52 15.67 -9.41
N SER A 329 16.04 16.90 -9.54
CA SER A 329 17.25 17.31 -8.83
C SER A 329 17.13 17.16 -7.32
N GLY A 330 16.02 17.59 -6.72
CA GLY A 330 15.73 17.41 -5.30
C GLY A 330 15.70 15.94 -4.88
N TYR A 331 15.15 15.05 -5.70
CA TYR A 331 15.13 13.62 -5.43
C TYR A 331 16.56 13.04 -5.31
N PHE A 332 17.45 13.37 -6.26
CA PHE A 332 18.84 12.93 -6.20
C PHE A 332 19.56 13.48 -4.97
N LEU A 333 19.33 14.75 -4.63
CA LEU A 333 19.92 15.39 -3.45
C LEU A 333 19.46 14.74 -2.13
N ILE A 334 18.17 14.46 -2.00
CA ILE A 334 17.60 13.78 -0.83
C ILE A 334 18.20 12.38 -0.67
N VAL A 335 18.29 11.61 -1.77
CA VAL A 335 18.87 10.26 -1.74
C VAL A 335 20.34 10.31 -1.40
N ALA A 336 21.12 11.22 -2.01
CA ALA A 336 22.53 11.40 -1.70
C ALA A 336 22.76 11.76 -0.24
N ASP A 337 21.91 12.60 0.32
CA ASP A 337 21.99 13.06 1.71
C ASP A 337 21.92 11.88 2.69
N PHE A 338 20.85 11.09 2.66
CA PHE A 338 20.70 10.00 3.63
C PHE A 338 21.67 8.83 3.36
N VAL A 339 22.10 8.60 2.10
CA VAL A 339 23.10 7.58 1.78
C VAL A 339 24.47 7.97 2.31
N ASN A 340 24.91 9.21 2.10
CA ASN A 340 26.20 9.70 2.58
C ASN A 340 26.19 9.78 4.12
N TRP A 341 25.09 10.27 4.73
CA TRP A 341 24.95 10.24 6.19
C TRP A 341 25.12 8.82 6.76
N ALA A 342 24.49 7.82 6.11
CA ALA A 342 24.59 6.44 6.55
C ALA A 342 26.05 5.95 6.50
N LYS A 343 26.78 6.23 5.42
CA LYS A 343 28.21 5.88 5.27
C LYS A 343 29.08 6.54 6.34
N GLU A 344 28.84 7.82 6.63
CA GLU A 344 29.57 8.58 7.66
C GLU A 344 29.27 8.13 9.09
N ASN A 345 28.07 7.54 9.32
CA ASN A 345 27.62 7.06 10.64
C ASN A 345 27.75 5.52 10.82
N ASP A 346 28.70 4.91 10.12
CA ASP A 346 29.02 3.48 10.24
C ASP A 346 27.83 2.56 9.93
N VAL A 347 26.94 2.96 9.02
CA VAL A 347 25.89 2.12 8.46
C VAL A 347 26.29 1.70 7.05
N PRO A 348 26.70 0.44 6.82
CA PRO A 348 27.06 -0.04 5.50
C PRO A 348 25.90 0.10 4.52
N VAL A 349 26.22 0.62 3.34
CA VAL A 349 25.30 0.79 2.21
C VAL A 349 25.78 -0.08 1.06
N GLY A 350 24.87 -0.72 0.35
CA GLY A 350 25.19 -1.50 -0.84
C GLY A 350 25.67 -0.62 -2.00
N PRO A 351 26.38 -1.18 -2.97
CA PRO A 351 26.95 -0.44 -4.09
C PRO A 351 25.90 0.06 -5.11
N GLY A 352 24.64 -0.21 -4.87
CA GLY A 352 23.53 0.08 -5.79
C GLY A 352 23.07 -1.16 -6.55
N ARG A 353 21.83 -1.13 -6.98
CA ARG A 353 21.19 -2.17 -7.79
C ARG A 353 20.10 -1.59 -8.69
N GLY A 354 19.53 -2.43 -9.58
CA GLY A 354 18.48 -1.98 -10.50
C GLY A 354 19.00 -0.99 -11.55
N SER A 355 18.10 -0.16 -12.07
CA SER A 355 18.42 0.80 -13.13
C SER A 355 19.20 2.01 -12.63
N GLY A 356 19.07 2.38 -11.35
CA GLY A 356 19.77 3.53 -10.76
C GLY A 356 21.30 3.43 -10.82
N ALA A 357 21.85 2.20 -10.86
CA ALA A 357 23.28 1.97 -11.05
C ALA A 357 23.79 2.47 -12.43
N GLY A 358 22.90 2.76 -13.40
CA GLY A 358 23.26 3.32 -14.69
C GLY A 358 23.50 4.83 -14.70
N SER A 359 23.28 5.53 -13.58
CA SER A 359 23.49 6.98 -13.49
C SER A 359 24.88 7.35 -13.03
N LEU A 360 25.58 8.14 -13.85
CA LEU A 360 26.88 8.73 -13.52
C LEU A 360 26.74 9.83 -12.45
N VAL A 361 25.65 10.60 -12.50
CA VAL A 361 25.32 11.58 -11.46
C VAL A 361 25.21 10.88 -10.11
N ALA A 362 24.46 9.77 -10.02
CA ALA A 362 24.32 8.99 -8.78
C ALA A 362 25.66 8.45 -8.27
N TYR A 363 26.54 8.01 -9.16
CA TYR A 363 27.89 7.58 -8.83
C TYR A 363 28.76 8.74 -8.30
N ALA A 364 28.75 9.88 -9.00
CA ALA A 364 29.53 11.04 -8.63
C ALA A 364 29.16 11.61 -7.25
N ILE A 365 27.86 11.68 -6.92
CA ILE A 365 27.38 12.20 -5.62
C ILE A 365 27.31 11.14 -4.52
N GLY A 366 27.80 9.92 -4.80
CA GLY A 366 27.97 8.87 -3.80
C GLY A 366 26.71 8.05 -3.47
N ILE A 367 25.65 8.11 -4.27
CA ILE A 367 24.46 7.23 -4.11
C ILE A 367 24.85 5.81 -4.44
N THR A 368 25.53 5.58 -5.57
CA THR A 368 25.99 4.27 -6.02
C THR A 368 27.52 4.13 -5.92
N GLY A 369 28.00 2.89 -5.87
CA GLY A 369 29.43 2.57 -5.83
C GLY A 369 29.95 1.93 -7.13
N LEU A 370 29.18 2.00 -8.23
CA LEU A 370 29.54 1.40 -9.51
C LEU A 370 29.71 2.48 -10.58
N ASP A 371 30.84 2.44 -11.28
CA ASP A 371 31.09 3.29 -12.44
C ASP A 371 30.26 2.82 -13.64
N PRO A 372 29.22 3.55 -14.07
CA PRO A 372 28.33 3.11 -15.13
C PRO A 372 29.01 3.11 -16.51
N ILE A 373 30.06 3.91 -16.73
CA ILE A 373 30.79 3.94 -17.99
C ILE A 373 31.67 2.71 -18.09
N LYS A 374 32.39 2.35 -17.04
CA LYS A 374 33.22 1.15 -16.98
C LYS A 374 32.44 -0.13 -17.28
N TYR A 375 31.19 -0.22 -16.83
CA TYR A 375 30.33 -1.41 -17.02
C TYR A 375 29.31 -1.24 -18.14
N ASP A 376 29.44 -0.22 -18.99
CA ASP A 376 28.54 0.05 -20.16
C ASP A 376 27.04 0.05 -19.77
N LEU A 377 26.70 0.70 -18.64
CA LEU A 377 25.34 0.79 -18.13
C LEU A 377 24.62 2.00 -18.75
N LEU A 378 23.36 1.79 -19.15
CA LEU A 378 22.55 2.80 -19.83
C LEU A 378 21.73 3.61 -18.82
N PHE A 379 21.88 4.95 -18.84
CA PHE A 379 21.10 5.88 -18.03
C PHE A 379 19.62 5.91 -18.43
N GLU A 380 19.32 5.75 -19.72
CA GLU A 380 17.99 5.78 -20.29
C GLU A 380 17.09 4.65 -19.77
N ARG A 381 17.66 3.62 -19.16
CA ARG A 381 16.91 2.59 -18.42
C ARG A 381 16.43 3.06 -17.05
N PHE A 382 17.11 4.06 -16.49
CA PHE A 382 16.75 4.66 -15.21
C PHE A 382 15.82 5.85 -15.40
N LEU A 383 16.22 6.84 -16.20
CA LEU A 383 15.42 8.01 -16.53
C LEU A 383 15.36 8.19 -18.05
N ASN A 384 14.16 8.33 -18.58
CA ASN A 384 13.92 8.60 -19.99
C ASN A 384 12.73 9.56 -20.11
N PRO A 385 12.88 10.75 -20.71
CA PRO A 385 11.80 11.72 -20.90
C PRO A 385 10.61 11.19 -21.69
N ASP A 386 10.83 10.21 -22.55
CA ASP A 386 9.78 9.58 -23.37
C ASP A 386 9.01 8.50 -22.64
N ARG A 387 9.44 8.12 -21.44
CA ARG A 387 8.82 7.12 -20.58
C ARG A 387 8.31 7.77 -19.29
N ILE A 388 7.01 7.79 -19.13
CA ILE A 388 6.36 8.29 -17.89
C ILE A 388 6.58 7.25 -16.78
N SER A 389 7.74 7.31 -16.09
CA SER A 389 8.01 6.54 -14.89
C SER A 389 8.89 7.36 -13.95
N ASN A 390 8.50 7.41 -12.68
CA ASN A 390 9.31 8.07 -11.66
C ASN A 390 10.63 7.32 -11.43
N PRO A 391 11.73 8.02 -11.09
CA PRO A 391 12.96 7.37 -10.69
C PRO A 391 12.75 6.60 -9.37
N ASP A 392 13.37 5.44 -9.26
CA ASP A 392 13.33 4.62 -8.05
C ASP A 392 14.74 4.10 -7.74
N PHE A 393 15.35 4.65 -6.68
CA PHE A 393 16.61 4.14 -6.15
C PHE A 393 16.34 3.09 -5.08
N ASP A 394 16.65 1.86 -5.39
CA ASP A 394 16.70 0.76 -4.43
C ASP A 394 18.00 0.83 -3.62
N ILE A 395 17.94 1.28 -2.37
CA ILE A 395 19.11 1.39 -1.51
C ILE A 395 19.12 0.28 -0.46
N ASP A 396 20.16 -0.56 -0.52
CA ASP A 396 20.39 -1.62 0.47
C ASP A 396 21.19 -1.07 1.64
N PHE A 397 20.60 -1.03 2.83
CA PHE A 397 21.29 -0.72 4.09
C PHE A 397 21.58 -1.99 4.90
N CYS A 398 22.60 -1.96 5.71
CA CYS A 398 22.80 -2.93 6.77
C CYS A 398 21.52 -3.04 7.62
N LYS A 399 21.02 -4.28 7.82
CA LYS A 399 19.76 -4.51 8.52
C LYS A 399 19.71 -3.84 9.90
N ASP A 400 20.82 -3.93 10.66
CA ASP A 400 20.90 -3.43 12.03
C ASP A 400 21.04 -1.90 12.09
N GLY A 401 21.50 -1.26 10.98
CA GLY A 401 21.66 0.19 10.88
C GLY A 401 20.51 0.93 10.20
N ARG A 402 19.62 0.21 9.49
CA ARG A 402 18.54 0.78 8.70
C ARG A 402 17.64 1.75 9.49
N GLU A 403 17.23 1.35 10.68
CA GLU A 403 16.32 2.16 11.51
C GLU A 403 16.98 3.51 11.91
N LYS A 404 18.31 3.56 12.08
CA LYS A 404 19.03 4.82 12.36
C LYS A 404 18.95 5.79 11.18
N VAL A 405 18.96 5.26 9.95
CA VAL A 405 18.82 6.11 8.74
C VAL A 405 17.39 6.66 8.63
N ILE A 406 16.39 5.84 8.93
CA ILE A 406 14.98 6.29 8.96
C ILE A 406 14.79 7.36 10.05
N GLU A 407 15.38 7.17 11.23
CA GLU A 407 15.36 8.16 12.31
C GLU A 407 16.03 9.48 11.92
N TYR A 408 17.18 9.40 11.23
CA TYR A 408 17.86 10.59 10.67
C TYR A 408 16.96 11.37 9.73
N VAL A 409 16.36 10.68 8.75
CA VAL A 409 15.45 11.28 7.77
C VAL A 409 14.24 11.89 8.46
N THR A 410 13.65 11.18 9.43
CA THR A 410 12.50 11.67 10.21
C THR A 410 12.84 12.93 11.00
N ASN A 411 14.02 12.99 11.60
CA ASN A 411 14.47 14.17 12.35
C ASN A 411 14.81 15.34 11.43
N LYS A 412 15.35 15.08 10.25
CA LYS A 412 15.73 16.12 9.28
C LYS A 412 14.54 16.74 8.56
N TYR A 413 13.65 15.90 8.03
CA TYR A 413 12.50 16.34 7.21
C TYR A 413 11.22 16.58 8.03
N GLY A 414 11.21 16.20 9.31
CA GLY A 414 10.09 16.40 10.23
C GLY A 414 9.26 15.14 10.51
N GLN A 415 8.91 14.94 11.79
CA GLN A 415 8.15 13.78 12.25
C GLN A 415 6.75 13.69 11.60
N ASP A 416 6.14 14.83 11.29
CA ASP A 416 4.82 14.89 10.65
C ASP A 416 4.90 14.70 9.13
N SER A 417 6.10 14.83 8.53
CA SER A 417 6.33 14.82 7.07
C SER A 417 6.92 13.51 6.56
N VAL A 418 7.29 12.58 7.45
CA VAL A 418 7.88 11.28 7.10
C VAL A 418 7.03 10.16 7.67
N ALA A 419 6.66 9.18 6.84
CA ALA A 419 5.94 7.99 7.28
C ALA A 419 6.38 6.76 6.50
N GLN A 420 6.18 5.58 7.09
CA GLN A 420 6.31 4.32 6.38
C GLN A 420 5.05 4.09 5.53
N ILE A 421 5.16 3.25 4.50
CA ILE A 421 4.02 2.90 3.66
C ILE A 421 3.36 1.64 4.21
N SER A 422 2.01 1.60 4.21
CA SER A 422 1.28 0.36 4.51
C SER A 422 1.22 -0.58 3.31
N THR A 423 0.93 -1.84 3.61
CA THR A 423 0.55 -2.85 2.63
C THR A 423 -0.77 -3.47 3.04
N LEU A 424 -1.61 -3.80 2.08
CA LEU A 424 -2.85 -4.50 2.32
C LEU A 424 -2.66 -5.98 1.98
N GLY A 425 -2.69 -6.82 3.00
CA GLY A 425 -2.70 -8.26 2.81
C GLY A 425 -4.06 -8.72 2.30
N THR A 426 -4.08 -9.67 1.36
CA THR A 426 -5.31 -10.22 0.78
C THR A 426 -5.53 -11.68 1.18
N MET A 427 -6.75 -12.15 1.06
CA MET A 427 -7.12 -13.56 1.25
C MET A 427 -6.63 -14.37 0.04
N ALA A 428 -5.37 -14.83 0.09
CA ALA A 428 -4.75 -15.64 -0.97
C ALA A 428 -5.35 -17.06 -1.01
N ALA A 429 -5.35 -17.70 -2.19
CA ALA A 429 -6.00 -18.97 -2.48
C ALA A 429 -5.82 -20.07 -1.42
N ARG A 430 -4.57 -20.32 -0.94
CA ARG A 430 -4.31 -21.33 0.08
C ARG A 430 -4.79 -20.93 1.49
N ALA A 431 -4.72 -19.64 1.78
CA ALA A 431 -5.08 -19.11 3.09
C ALA A 431 -6.60 -19.06 3.25
N VAL A 432 -7.31 -18.56 2.24
CA VAL A 432 -8.75 -18.42 2.27
C VAL A 432 -9.46 -19.77 2.47
N VAL A 433 -8.98 -20.84 1.84
CA VAL A 433 -9.52 -22.20 2.02
C VAL A 433 -9.45 -22.67 3.48
N ARG A 434 -8.34 -22.39 4.17
CA ARG A 434 -8.22 -22.74 5.60
C ARG A 434 -9.06 -21.84 6.49
N ASP A 435 -9.12 -20.55 6.17
CA ASP A 435 -9.91 -19.58 6.94
C ASP A 435 -11.41 -19.86 6.83
N VAL A 436 -11.90 -20.15 5.61
CA VAL A 436 -13.30 -20.53 5.35
C VAL A 436 -13.67 -21.82 6.07
N ALA A 437 -12.85 -22.86 5.91
CA ALA A 437 -13.10 -24.14 6.59
C ALA A 437 -13.19 -23.98 8.11
N ARG A 438 -12.32 -23.16 8.71
CA ARG A 438 -12.38 -22.84 10.13
C ARG A 438 -13.66 -22.08 10.49
N ALA A 439 -14.05 -21.08 9.73
CA ALA A 439 -15.27 -20.30 9.96
C ALA A 439 -16.54 -21.13 9.81
N GLN A 440 -16.56 -22.10 8.89
CA GLN A 440 -17.67 -23.04 8.70
C GLN A 440 -17.65 -24.20 9.73
N GLY A 441 -16.62 -24.29 10.59
CA GLY A 441 -16.48 -25.38 11.57
C GLY A 441 -16.10 -26.72 10.95
N LYS A 442 -15.57 -26.73 9.74
CA LYS A 442 -15.13 -27.93 9.02
C LYS A 442 -13.78 -28.46 9.53
N SER A 443 -13.45 -29.70 9.23
CA SER A 443 -12.24 -30.37 9.67
C SER A 443 -10.96 -29.68 9.17
N TYR A 444 -10.02 -29.42 10.09
CA TYR A 444 -8.69 -28.89 9.75
C TYR A 444 -7.92 -29.80 8.78
N SER A 445 -8.04 -31.14 8.91
CA SER A 445 -7.36 -32.10 8.03
C SER A 445 -7.85 -31.99 6.58
N LEU A 446 -9.15 -31.78 6.38
CA LEU A 446 -9.74 -31.54 5.06
C LEU A 446 -9.22 -30.22 4.47
N ALA A 447 -9.28 -29.13 5.24
CA ALA A 447 -8.81 -27.83 4.83
C ALA A 447 -7.33 -27.82 4.41
N ASP A 448 -6.47 -28.49 5.20
CA ASP A 448 -5.05 -28.57 4.91
C ASP A 448 -4.75 -29.47 3.69
N ARG A 449 -5.51 -30.56 3.50
CA ARG A 449 -5.45 -31.39 2.29
C ARG A 449 -5.78 -30.59 1.05
N LEU A 450 -6.91 -29.86 1.05
CA LEU A 450 -7.32 -29.01 -0.08
C LEU A 450 -6.29 -27.91 -0.37
N ALA A 451 -5.83 -27.21 0.66
CA ALA A 451 -4.84 -26.15 0.50
C ALA A 451 -3.50 -26.67 -0.05
N LYS A 452 -3.09 -27.91 0.25
CA LYS A 452 -1.86 -28.52 -0.31
C LYS A 452 -1.99 -28.88 -1.79
N LEU A 453 -3.19 -29.17 -2.27
CA LEU A 453 -3.45 -29.41 -3.69
C LEU A 453 -3.40 -28.14 -4.55
N ILE A 454 -3.46 -26.95 -3.94
CA ILE A 454 -3.29 -25.66 -4.61
C ILE A 454 -1.79 -25.44 -4.80
N PRO A 455 -1.26 -25.20 -6.02
CA PRO A 455 0.16 -24.91 -6.22
C PRO A 455 0.61 -23.66 -5.45
N PHE A 456 1.87 -23.64 -5.01
CA PHE A 456 2.44 -22.47 -4.34
C PHE A 456 3.06 -21.54 -5.38
N HIS A 457 2.33 -20.47 -5.72
CA HIS A 457 2.80 -19.40 -6.60
C HIS A 457 2.19 -18.08 -6.12
N PRO A 458 2.91 -16.95 -6.16
CA PRO A 458 2.38 -15.63 -5.70
C PRO A 458 1.07 -15.23 -6.37
N ASP A 459 0.94 -15.47 -7.67
CA ASP A 459 -0.25 -15.10 -8.47
C ASP A 459 -1.28 -16.23 -8.61
N MET A 460 -1.19 -17.25 -7.76
CA MET A 460 -2.11 -18.38 -7.80
C MET A 460 -3.51 -17.96 -7.34
N THR A 461 -4.50 -18.19 -8.19
CA THR A 461 -5.92 -18.00 -7.86
C THR A 461 -6.63 -19.36 -7.76
N LEU A 462 -7.74 -19.41 -7.03
CA LEU A 462 -8.59 -20.61 -6.98
C LEU A 462 -9.10 -20.97 -8.36
N LYS A 463 -9.46 -20.00 -9.18
CA LYS A 463 -9.87 -20.21 -10.58
C LYS A 463 -8.79 -20.96 -11.39
N THR A 464 -7.52 -20.60 -11.22
CA THR A 464 -6.40 -21.29 -11.86
C THR A 464 -6.14 -22.64 -11.21
N ALA A 465 -6.17 -22.72 -9.87
CA ALA A 465 -5.96 -23.95 -9.13
C ALA A 465 -6.99 -25.03 -9.46
N LEU A 466 -8.23 -24.65 -9.74
CA LEU A 466 -9.30 -25.54 -10.16
C LEU A 466 -9.05 -26.24 -11.53
N GLN A 467 -8.00 -25.86 -12.26
CA GLN A 467 -7.57 -26.63 -13.45
C GLN A 467 -6.85 -27.93 -13.05
N ASN A 468 -6.36 -28.03 -11.82
CA ASN A 468 -5.72 -29.27 -11.32
C ASN A 468 -6.74 -30.41 -11.18
N LYS A 469 -6.45 -31.56 -11.80
CA LYS A 469 -7.33 -32.72 -11.80
C LYS A 469 -7.55 -33.31 -10.40
N GLU A 470 -6.50 -33.32 -9.56
CA GLU A 470 -6.56 -33.88 -8.20
C GLU A 470 -7.44 -33.01 -7.32
N LEU A 471 -7.34 -31.68 -7.41
CA LEU A 471 -8.20 -30.75 -6.68
C LEU A 471 -9.68 -30.91 -7.11
N LYS A 472 -9.96 -30.97 -8.43
CA LYS A 472 -11.30 -31.22 -8.93
C LYS A 472 -11.91 -32.51 -8.40
N GLN A 473 -11.09 -33.58 -8.35
CA GLN A 473 -11.56 -34.88 -7.86
C GLN A 473 -11.80 -34.87 -6.35
N ALA A 474 -10.97 -34.16 -5.58
CA ALA A 474 -11.16 -33.99 -4.15
C ALA A 474 -12.47 -33.26 -3.83
N ILE A 475 -12.80 -32.20 -4.58
CA ILE A 475 -14.05 -31.43 -4.45
C ILE A 475 -15.25 -32.33 -4.79
N LYS A 476 -15.22 -33.02 -5.93
CA LYS A 476 -16.35 -33.86 -6.39
C LYS A 476 -16.69 -35.03 -5.43
N ASN A 477 -15.70 -35.49 -4.66
CA ASN A 477 -15.85 -36.64 -3.80
C ASN A 477 -16.22 -36.29 -2.35
N ASP A 478 -16.36 -35.02 -2.01
CA ASP A 478 -16.52 -34.56 -0.63
C ASP A 478 -17.34 -33.26 -0.64
N GLU A 479 -18.55 -33.31 -0.17
CA GLU A 479 -19.51 -32.21 -0.13
C GLU A 479 -18.99 -31.04 0.70
N ASP A 480 -18.33 -31.32 1.83
CA ASP A 480 -17.65 -30.28 2.64
C ASP A 480 -16.54 -29.58 1.84
N ALA A 481 -15.84 -30.30 0.96
CA ALA A 481 -14.81 -29.70 0.10
C ALA A 481 -15.41 -28.77 -0.95
N GLU A 482 -16.57 -29.10 -1.51
CA GLU A 482 -17.30 -28.25 -2.46
C GLU A 482 -17.75 -26.96 -1.78
N GLU A 483 -18.42 -27.04 -0.63
CA GLU A 483 -18.86 -25.87 0.13
C GLU A 483 -17.70 -24.94 0.52
N ILE A 484 -16.56 -25.52 0.98
CA ILE A 484 -15.37 -24.72 1.32
C ILE A 484 -14.85 -23.97 0.10
N ILE A 485 -14.75 -24.63 -1.07
CA ILE A 485 -14.17 -24.02 -2.27
C ILE A 485 -15.10 -22.96 -2.85
N GLU A 486 -16.41 -23.20 -2.92
CA GLU A 486 -17.39 -22.23 -3.40
C GLU A 486 -17.36 -20.95 -2.55
N MET A 487 -17.40 -21.10 -1.23
CA MET A 487 -17.30 -19.96 -0.31
C MET A 487 -15.93 -19.26 -0.43
N SER A 488 -14.85 -20.03 -0.58
CA SER A 488 -13.51 -19.47 -0.76
C SER A 488 -13.37 -18.64 -2.03
N GLN A 489 -14.04 -19.01 -3.11
CA GLN A 489 -14.04 -18.24 -4.36
C GLN A 489 -14.69 -16.85 -4.19
N LYS A 490 -15.75 -16.75 -3.35
CA LYS A 490 -16.40 -15.47 -3.05
C LYS A 490 -15.50 -14.55 -2.23
N LEU A 491 -14.66 -15.11 -1.35
CA LEU A 491 -13.81 -14.35 -0.43
C LEU A 491 -12.36 -14.15 -0.91
N GLU A 492 -11.90 -14.90 -1.92
CA GLU A 492 -10.53 -14.77 -2.45
C GLU A 492 -10.23 -13.36 -2.92
N GLY A 493 -9.04 -12.86 -2.59
CA GLY A 493 -8.55 -11.55 -3.02
C GLY A 493 -9.06 -10.36 -2.19
N LEU A 494 -10.04 -10.55 -1.30
CA LEU A 494 -10.49 -9.48 -0.40
C LEU A 494 -9.39 -9.07 0.57
N SER A 495 -9.36 -7.80 0.95
CA SER A 495 -8.43 -7.27 1.94
C SER A 495 -8.64 -7.94 3.29
N ARG A 496 -7.56 -8.45 3.91
CA ARG A 496 -7.61 -9.23 5.15
C ARG A 496 -7.04 -8.50 6.34
N ASN A 497 -5.91 -7.85 6.14
CA ASN A 497 -5.19 -7.13 7.20
C ASN A 497 -4.34 -6.03 6.62
N VAL A 498 -3.96 -5.10 7.47
CA VAL A 498 -2.98 -4.06 7.18
C VAL A 498 -1.63 -4.53 7.67
N GLY A 499 -0.62 -4.39 6.85
CA GLY A 499 0.76 -4.64 7.17
C GLY A 499 1.64 -3.43 6.86
N LYS A 500 2.91 -3.53 7.20
CA LYS A 500 3.92 -2.52 6.92
C LYS A 500 4.73 -2.92 5.69
N HIS A 501 4.97 -1.99 4.77
CA HIS A 501 5.87 -2.22 3.65
C HIS A 501 7.31 -2.45 4.15
N ALA A 502 7.99 -3.43 3.58
CA ALA A 502 9.32 -3.85 4.10
C ALA A 502 10.41 -2.76 3.98
N ALA A 503 10.28 -1.85 3.02
CA ALA A 503 11.30 -0.88 2.67
C ALA A 503 10.78 0.57 2.50
N GLY A 504 9.56 0.74 2.01
CA GLY A 504 9.05 2.02 1.55
C GLY A 504 8.81 3.03 2.66
N VAL A 505 9.40 4.20 2.50
CA VAL A 505 9.19 5.41 3.30
C VAL A 505 8.78 6.53 2.37
N VAL A 506 7.83 7.34 2.77
CA VAL A 506 7.46 8.56 2.05
C VAL A 506 7.91 9.78 2.82
N MET A 507 8.31 10.80 2.07
CA MET A 507 8.62 12.13 2.58
C MET A 507 7.74 13.13 1.83
N ALA A 508 6.99 13.95 2.57
CA ALA A 508 6.10 14.96 2.02
C ALA A 508 6.65 16.36 2.25
N PRO A 509 6.34 17.34 1.38
CA PRO A 509 6.75 18.74 1.57
C PRO A 509 6.02 19.44 2.72
N SER A 510 4.92 18.85 3.19
CA SER A 510 4.13 19.29 4.34
C SER A 510 3.78 18.08 5.20
N LYS A 511 2.75 18.17 6.04
CA LYS A 511 2.32 17.01 6.85
C LYS A 511 1.78 15.90 5.95
N ILE A 512 2.14 14.65 6.27
CA ILE A 512 1.59 13.47 5.57
C ILE A 512 0.06 13.49 5.56
N THR A 513 -0.57 14.00 6.64
CA THR A 513 -2.03 14.10 6.74
C THR A 513 -2.68 15.06 5.75
N ASP A 514 -1.90 15.85 5.02
CA ASP A 514 -2.42 16.65 3.90
C ASP A 514 -2.65 15.79 2.64
N PHE A 515 -2.05 14.60 2.56
CA PHE A 515 -2.09 13.68 1.42
C PHE A 515 -2.78 12.35 1.74
N SER A 516 -2.46 11.76 2.89
CA SER A 516 -2.93 10.44 3.31
C SER A 516 -3.23 10.41 4.80
N ALA A 517 -4.29 9.72 5.20
CA ALA A 517 -4.48 9.40 6.60
C ALA A 517 -3.37 8.45 7.10
N LEU A 518 -3.15 8.45 8.41
CA LEU A 518 -2.16 7.62 9.09
C LEU A 518 -2.81 6.43 9.78
N TYR A 519 -2.05 5.36 9.88
CA TYR A 519 -2.37 4.12 10.57
C TYR A 519 -1.28 3.78 11.58
N LEU A 520 -1.65 3.38 12.78
CA LEU A 520 -0.73 2.91 13.81
C LEU A 520 -0.77 1.38 13.88
N ASP A 521 0.35 0.73 13.66
CA ASP A 521 0.54 -0.69 13.90
C ASP A 521 0.78 -0.91 15.40
N GLU A 522 -0.11 -1.67 16.05
CA GLU A 522 -0.06 -1.87 17.50
C GLU A 522 1.10 -2.78 17.96
N GLU A 523 1.46 -3.75 17.14
CA GLU A 523 2.51 -4.70 17.52
C GLU A 523 3.88 -4.03 17.51
N THR A 524 4.11 -3.14 16.55
CA THR A 524 5.40 -2.48 16.35
C THR A 524 5.45 -1.03 16.83
N GLY A 525 4.29 -0.40 17.08
CA GLY A 525 4.20 1.04 17.38
C GLY A 525 4.53 1.94 16.18
N ALA A 526 4.67 1.37 14.98
CA ALA A 526 5.05 2.10 13.79
C ALA A 526 3.85 2.83 13.18
N VAL A 527 4.07 4.08 12.78
CA VAL A 527 3.10 4.87 12.02
C VAL A 527 3.35 4.71 10.54
N SER A 528 2.30 4.42 9.77
CA SER A 528 2.33 4.28 8.32
C SER A 528 1.20 5.04 7.65
N THR A 529 1.32 5.30 6.35
CA THR A 529 0.23 5.85 5.55
C THR A 529 -0.91 4.84 5.43
N GLN A 530 -2.15 5.29 5.30
CA GLN A 530 -3.25 4.38 4.97
C GLN A 530 -3.24 4.00 3.48
N TYR A 531 -2.78 4.86 2.61
CA TYR A 531 -2.61 4.53 1.21
C TYR A 531 -1.43 3.59 1.00
N ASP A 532 -1.62 2.56 0.18
CA ASP A 532 -0.55 1.67 -0.26
C ASP A 532 0.39 2.39 -1.26
N MET A 533 1.46 1.70 -1.67
CA MET A 533 2.48 2.24 -2.55
C MET A 533 1.90 2.88 -3.83
N LYS A 534 0.94 2.21 -4.48
CA LYS A 534 0.37 2.70 -5.75
C LYS A 534 -0.48 3.95 -5.55
N ASP A 535 -1.26 3.99 -4.47
CA ASP A 535 -2.10 5.13 -4.16
C ASP A 535 -1.27 6.33 -3.67
N ILE A 536 -0.18 6.09 -2.94
CA ILE A 536 0.78 7.13 -2.53
C ILE A 536 1.40 7.79 -3.76
N GLU A 537 1.83 7.02 -4.75
CA GLU A 537 2.36 7.55 -6.01
C GLU A 537 1.28 8.32 -6.80
N LEU A 538 0.04 7.84 -6.79
CA LEU A 538 -1.08 8.53 -7.46
C LEU A 538 -1.42 9.88 -6.81
N VAL A 539 -1.34 10.01 -5.49
CA VAL A 539 -1.53 11.31 -4.82
C VAL A 539 -0.30 12.21 -4.89
N GLY A 540 0.75 11.77 -5.57
CA GLY A 540 1.92 12.58 -5.92
C GLY A 540 3.12 12.44 -5.01
N LEU A 541 3.07 11.64 -3.95
CA LEU A 541 4.20 11.44 -3.05
C LEU A 541 5.19 10.41 -3.59
N GLN A 542 6.48 10.71 -3.48
CA GLN A 542 7.55 9.78 -3.86
C GLN A 542 7.87 8.80 -2.76
N LYS A 543 7.97 7.53 -3.16
CA LYS A 543 8.51 6.46 -2.33
C LYS A 543 10.04 6.50 -2.33
N PHE A 544 10.64 6.25 -1.17
CA PHE A 544 12.08 6.03 -1.00
C PHE A 544 12.27 4.65 -0.39
N ASP A 545 13.07 3.79 -1.03
CA ASP A 545 13.25 2.41 -0.60
C ASP A 545 14.48 2.24 0.31
N PHE A 546 14.23 2.04 1.60
CA PHE A 546 15.23 1.71 2.60
C PHE A 546 15.25 0.20 2.83
N LEU A 547 15.98 -0.53 2.00
CA LEU A 547 16.01 -1.99 2.08
C LEU A 547 16.98 -2.47 3.16
N GLY A 548 16.55 -3.39 4.01
CA GLY A 548 17.41 -3.98 5.07
C GLY A 548 18.05 -5.29 4.62
N LEU A 549 19.34 -5.29 4.28
CA LEU A 549 20.06 -6.47 3.81
C LEU A 549 20.95 -7.05 4.92
N LYS A 550 20.59 -8.26 5.41
CA LYS A 550 21.37 -8.98 6.46
C LYS A 550 22.81 -9.27 6.03
N THR A 551 23.05 -9.48 4.74
CA THR A 551 24.38 -9.74 4.20
C THR A 551 25.34 -8.59 4.46
N LEU A 552 24.90 -7.34 4.34
CA LEU A 552 25.73 -6.18 4.67
C LEU A 552 26.13 -6.16 6.15
N THR A 553 25.24 -6.57 7.05
CA THR A 553 25.55 -6.75 8.48
C THR A 553 26.63 -7.84 8.70
N ILE A 554 26.50 -8.96 8.01
CA ILE A 554 27.46 -10.06 8.08
C ILE A 554 28.83 -9.60 7.56
N MET A 555 28.87 -8.92 6.42
CA MET A 555 30.09 -8.39 5.82
C MET A 555 30.78 -7.36 6.75
N LYS A 556 30.02 -6.43 7.34
CA LYS A 556 30.54 -5.47 8.33
C LYS A 556 31.19 -6.18 9.50
N ASN A 557 30.51 -7.17 10.09
CA ASN A 557 31.00 -7.89 11.23
C ASN A 557 32.24 -8.74 10.88
N ALA A 558 32.25 -9.40 9.72
CA ALA A 558 33.40 -10.14 9.22
C ALA A 558 34.61 -9.24 9.01
N LEU A 559 34.41 -8.10 8.33
CA LEU A 559 35.49 -7.12 8.08
C LEU A 559 36.08 -6.58 9.39
N LYS A 560 35.23 -6.28 10.38
CA LYS A 560 35.66 -5.84 11.70
C LYS A 560 36.56 -6.90 12.37
N LEU A 561 36.15 -8.16 12.35
CA LEU A 561 36.97 -9.28 12.93
C LEU A 561 38.29 -9.47 12.16
N ILE A 562 38.24 -9.43 10.83
CA ILE A 562 39.44 -9.54 9.98
C ILE A 562 40.42 -8.41 10.31
N ASN A 563 39.95 -7.16 10.33
CA ASN A 563 40.82 -6.02 10.57
C ASN A 563 41.36 -5.96 12.00
N GLN A 564 40.61 -6.43 13.01
CA GLN A 564 41.12 -6.62 14.37
C GLN A 564 42.26 -7.63 14.40
N ASN A 565 42.12 -8.76 13.70
CA ASN A 565 43.19 -9.77 13.62
C ASN A 565 44.42 -9.24 12.86
N ARG A 566 44.20 -8.57 11.72
CA ARG A 566 45.28 -7.93 10.92
C ARG A 566 46.05 -6.90 11.74
N LYS A 567 45.37 -6.09 12.55
CA LYS A 567 45.99 -5.13 13.46
C LYS A 567 46.92 -5.84 14.47
N THR A 568 46.49 -6.98 15.00
CA THR A 568 47.30 -7.80 15.90
C THR A 568 48.59 -8.32 15.20
N LEU A 569 48.45 -8.63 13.90
CA LEU A 569 49.54 -9.10 13.04
C LEU A 569 50.36 -7.96 12.41
N LYS A 570 50.07 -6.70 12.74
CA LYS A 570 50.69 -5.48 12.15
C LYS A 570 50.57 -5.42 10.63
N LEU A 571 49.47 -5.90 10.09
CA LEU A 571 49.10 -5.82 8.67
C LEU A 571 48.11 -4.66 8.44
N GLU A 572 48.15 -4.06 7.25
CA GLU A 572 47.23 -3.02 6.84
C GLU A 572 45.78 -3.56 6.84
N PRO A 573 44.77 -2.72 7.21
CA PRO A 573 43.39 -3.11 7.16
C PRO A 573 42.95 -3.43 5.73
N ILE A 574 41.98 -4.31 5.56
CA ILE A 574 41.35 -4.62 4.29
C ILE A 574 40.15 -3.64 4.11
N ASN A 575 40.06 -3.07 2.92
CA ASN A 575 38.87 -2.42 2.42
C ASN A 575 38.20 -3.34 1.38
N LEU A 576 36.86 -3.42 1.41
CA LEU A 576 36.11 -4.27 0.46
C LEU A 576 36.18 -3.77 -0.98
N ASP A 577 36.31 -2.47 -1.18
CA ASP A 577 36.37 -1.85 -2.51
C ASP A 577 37.68 -2.11 -3.23
N ASP A 578 38.76 -2.47 -2.48
CA ASP A 578 40.09 -2.73 -3.02
C ASP A 578 40.35 -4.23 -3.26
N LEU A 579 39.34 -5.08 -3.10
CA LEU A 579 39.51 -6.53 -3.29
C LEU A 579 39.70 -6.88 -4.76
N PRO A 580 40.70 -7.74 -5.09
CA PRO A 580 40.90 -8.20 -6.47
C PRO A 580 39.73 -9.10 -6.91
N LEU A 581 39.25 -8.92 -8.13
CA LEU A 581 38.15 -9.71 -8.71
C LEU A 581 38.61 -10.98 -9.43
N ASP A 582 39.92 -11.29 -9.38
CA ASP A 582 40.56 -12.41 -10.09
C ASP A 582 41.18 -13.47 -9.16
N ASP A 583 40.78 -13.47 -7.86
CA ASP A 583 41.30 -14.45 -6.91
C ASP A 583 40.94 -15.89 -7.28
N SER A 584 41.96 -16.65 -7.70
CA SER A 584 41.81 -18.03 -8.16
C SER A 584 41.26 -19.01 -7.10
N LYS A 585 41.50 -18.75 -5.83
CA LYS A 585 41.00 -19.61 -4.72
C LYS A 585 39.47 -19.43 -4.56
N THR A 586 39.01 -18.22 -4.73
CA THR A 586 37.58 -17.90 -4.69
C THR A 586 36.84 -18.61 -5.86
N TYR A 587 37.39 -18.57 -7.07
CA TYR A 587 36.78 -19.27 -8.21
C TYR A 587 36.82 -20.81 -8.02
N GLN A 588 37.88 -21.37 -7.47
CA GLN A 588 37.92 -22.81 -7.16
C GLN A 588 36.84 -23.22 -6.14
N LEU A 589 36.55 -22.36 -5.15
CA LEU A 589 35.46 -22.58 -4.18
C LEU A 589 34.11 -22.56 -4.88
N LEU A 590 33.88 -21.57 -5.77
CA LEU A 590 32.65 -21.44 -6.56
C LEU A 590 32.47 -22.66 -7.48
N GLN A 591 33.52 -23.09 -8.20
CA GLN A 591 33.47 -24.22 -9.12
C GLN A 591 33.11 -25.53 -8.43
N LYS A 592 33.41 -25.67 -7.13
CA LYS A 592 33.05 -26.82 -6.28
C LYS A 592 31.61 -26.72 -5.72
N GLY A 593 30.91 -25.63 -5.96
CA GLY A 593 29.56 -25.37 -5.39
C GLY A 593 29.57 -25.19 -3.88
N LEU A 594 30.73 -24.86 -3.27
CA LEU A 594 30.86 -24.64 -1.82
C LEU A 594 30.39 -23.22 -1.45
N THR A 595 29.17 -22.89 -1.81
CA THR A 595 28.60 -21.53 -1.71
C THR A 595 27.50 -21.40 -0.65
N THR A 596 27.54 -22.26 0.38
CA THR A 596 26.65 -22.09 1.54
C THR A 596 26.96 -20.79 2.26
N ALA A 597 25.94 -20.02 2.57
CA ALA A 597 26.02 -18.66 3.13
C ALA A 597 26.69 -17.61 2.20
N VAL A 598 26.89 -17.91 0.92
CA VAL A 598 27.24 -16.90 -0.08
C VAL A 598 25.97 -16.33 -0.68
N PHE A 599 25.75 -15.01 -0.50
CA PHE A 599 24.52 -14.35 -0.90
C PHE A 599 24.17 -14.61 -2.38
N GLN A 600 22.91 -14.92 -2.65
CA GLN A 600 22.34 -15.28 -3.97
C GLN A 600 22.92 -16.55 -4.64
N LEU A 601 23.97 -17.17 -4.08
CA LEU A 601 24.61 -18.34 -4.67
C LEU A 601 24.41 -19.63 -3.84
N GLU A 602 23.53 -19.62 -2.83
CA GLU A 602 23.41 -20.70 -1.85
C GLU A 602 22.27 -21.71 -2.10
N SER A 603 21.27 -21.37 -2.95
CA SER A 603 20.18 -22.30 -3.22
C SER A 603 20.67 -23.52 -4.03
N ARG A 604 19.99 -24.66 -3.89
CA ARG A 604 20.35 -25.89 -4.56
C ARG A 604 20.46 -25.72 -6.09
N GLY A 605 19.48 -25.07 -6.70
CA GLY A 605 19.46 -24.90 -8.15
C GLY A 605 20.63 -24.09 -8.68
N ILE A 606 20.95 -22.94 -8.04
CA ILE A 606 22.07 -22.12 -8.51
C ILE A 606 23.42 -22.81 -8.27
N LYS A 607 23.56 -23.61 -7.19
CA LYS A 607 24.77 -24.44 -6.97
C LYS A 607 25.01 -25.42 -8.09
N GLU A 608 23.96 -26.08 -8.58
CA GLU A 608 24.05 -27.00 -9.71
C GLU A 608 24.53 -26.29 -11.00
N TYR A 609 24.05 -25.06 -11.26
CA TYR A 609 24.50 -24.25 -12.38
C TYR A 609 25.94 -23.75 -12.21
N ILE A 610 26.35 -23.30 -11.03
CA ILE A 610 27.73 -22.86 -10.75
C ILE A 610 28.73 -23.97 -11.04
N VAL A 611 28.44 -25.19 -10.59
CA VAL A 611 29.31 -26.36 -10.83
C VAL A 611 29.43 -26.69 -12.33
N LYS A 612 28.36 -26.55 -13.09
CA LYS A 612 28.36 -26.74 -14.54
C LYS A 612 29.09 -25.61 -15.28
N LEU A 613 28.86 -24.35 -14.85
CA LEU A 613 29.45 -23.16 -15.44
C LEU A 613 30.96 -23.06 -15.24
N LYS A 614 31.45 -23.53 -14.10
CA LYS A 614 32.87 -23.41 -13.70
C LYS A 614 33.40 -22.00 -13.88
N PRO A 615 32.86 -21.01 -13.14
CA PRO A 615 33.22 -19.61 -13.31
C PRO A 615 34.73 -19.42 -13.05
N ASN A 616 35.38 -18.60 -13.88
CA ASN A 616 36.81 -18.27 -13.76
C ASN A 616 37.09 -16.76 -13.88
N ASN A 617 36.05 -15.96 -14.07
CA ASN A 617 36.10 -14.50 -14.08
C ASN A 617 34.80 -13.94 -13.44
N PHE A 618 34.78 -12.64 -13.20
CA PHE A 618 33.66 -12.00 -12.52
C PHE A 618 32.42 -11.87 -13.44
N GLU A 619 32.60 -11.74 -14.73
CA GLU A 619 31.54 -11.65 -15.72
C GLU A 619 30.67 -12.92 -15.76
N ASP A 620 31.28 -14.10 -15.51
CA ASP A 620 30.53 -15.35 -15.40
C ASP A 620 29.52 -15.32 -14.24
N ILE A 621 29.90 -14.72 -13.11
CA ILE A 621 29.03 -14.58 -11.94
C ILE A 621 27.91 -13.60 -12.23
N ILE A 622 28.24 -12.44 -12.84
CA ILE A 622 27.27 -11.43 -13.25
C ILE A 622 26.22 -12.06 -14.18
N THR A 623 26.70 -12.77 -15.22
CA THR A 623 25.83 -13.43 -16.21
C THR A 623 24.95 -14.48 -15.57
N LEU A 624 25.50 -15.32 -14.71
CA LEU A 624 24.73 -16.36 -14.02
C LEU A 624 23.60 -15.76 -13.17
N ILE A 625 23.88 -14.73 -12.38
CA ILE A 625 22.87 -14.07 -11.54
C ILE A 625 21.81 -13.36 -12.41
N ALA A 626 22.22 -12.80 -13.55
CA ALA A 626 21.29 -12.17 -14.49
C ALA A 626 20.34 -13.17 -15.16
N LEU A 627 20.84 -14.36 -15.51
CA LEU A 627 20.09 -15.41 -16.21
C LEU A 627 19.32 -16.35 -15.25
N TYR A 628 19.71 -16.45 -13.97
CA TYR A 628 19.02 -17.30 -12.99
C TYR A 628 17.76 -16.63 -12.47
N ARG A 629 16.77 -16.46 -13.37
CA ARG A 629 15.45 -15.87 -13.11
C ARG A 629 14.39 -16.68 -13.88
N PRO A 630 13.09 -16.66 -13.45
CA PRO A 630 12.06 -17.48 -14.05
C PRO A 630 12.02 -17.42 -15.58
N GLY A 631 11.95 -16.24 -16.19
CA GLY A 631 11.86 -16.08 -17.64
C GLY A 631 13.07 -16.67 -18.41
N PRO A 632 14.32 -16.25 -18.13
CA PRO A 632 15.49 -16.82 -18.77
C PRO A 632 15.68 -18.33 -18.51
N LEU A 633 15.28 -18.83 -17.31
CA LEU A 633 15.31 -20.26 -17.01
C LEU A 633 14.32 -21.05 -17.85
N GLU A 634 13.10 -20.56 -18.03
CA GLU A 634 12.10 -21.18 -18.92
C GLU A 634 12.54 -21.19 -20.38
N MET A 635 13.34 -20.20 -20.81
CA MET A 635 13.94 -20.11 -22.14
C MET A 635 15.25 -20.90 -22.28
N ASN A 636 15.67 -21.63 -21.26
CA ASN A 636 16.90 -22.42 -21.25
C ASN A 636 18.20 -21.61 -21.46
N MET A 637 18.15 -20.29 -21.17
CA MET A 637 19.26 -19.37 -21.47
C MET A 637 20.51 -19.65 -20.64
N VAL A 638 20.38 -20.20 -19.42
CA VAL A 638 21.52 -20.55 -18.56
C VAL A 638 22.30 -21.70 -19.16
N GLU A 639 21.62 -22.75 -19.60
CA GLU A 639 22.25 -23.89 -20.25
C GLU A 639 22.94 -23.46 -21.56
N THR A 640 22.27 -22.67 -22.39
CA THR A 640 22.85 -22.14 -23.63
C THR A 640 24.14 -21.35 -23.35
N TYR A 641 24.13 -20.49 -22.32
CA TYR A 641 25.33 -19.74 -21.91
C TYR A 641 26.47 -20.67 -21.47
N ILE A 642 26.17 -21.71 -20.69
CA ILE A 642 27.16 -22.72 -20.23
C ILE A 642 27.75 -23.46 -21.42
N GLU A 643 26.91 -23.94 -22.37
CA GLU A 643 27.38 -24.67 -23.55
C GLU A 643 28.27 -23.79 -24.43
N ARG A 644 27.92 -22.54 -24.65
CA ARG A 644 28.72 -21.57 -25.41
C ARG A 644 30.03 -21.23 -24.72
N LYS A 645 30.03 -21.00 -23.42
CA LYS A 645 31.26 -20.76 -22.65
C LYS A 645 32.26 -21.91 -22.76
N HIS A 646 31.78 -23.13 -22.79
CA HIS A 646 32.62 -24.32 -22.91
C HIS A 646 32.93 -24.73 -24.35
N GLY A 647 32.50 -23.93 -25.34
CA GLY A 647 32.73 -24.19 -26.77
C GLY A 647 31.99 -25.41 -27.33
N ARG A 648 30.92 -25.84 -26.64
CA ARG A 648 30.08 -26.97 -27.08
C ARG A 648 28.92 -26.52 -28.01
N GLU A 649 28.59 -25.24 -28.01
CA GLU A 649 27.65 -24.60 -28.91
C GLU A 649 28.29 -23.37 -29.53
N GLU A 650 28.15 -23.22 -30.84
CA GLU A 650 28.67 -22.05 -31.55
C GLU A 650 27.85 -20.80 -31.21
N PHE A 651 28.58 -19.70 -31.04
CA PHE A 651 27.95 -18.41 -30.80
C PHE A 651 27.51 -17.81 -32.14
N SER A 652 26.23 -17.53 -32.27
CA SER A 652 25.67 -16.79 -33.39
C SER A 652 24.73 -15.69 -32.93
N TYR A 653 24.79 -14.52 -33.54
CA TYR A 653 23.78 -13.51 -33.34
C TYR A 653 22.50 -13.95 -34.07
N GLY A 654 21.34 -13.85 -33.36
CA GLY A 654 20.04 -14.08 -34.00
C GLY A 654 19.80 -13.08 -35.14
N CYS A 655 19.09 -13.51 -36.18
CA CYS A 655 18.77 -12.70 -37.34
C CYS A 655 18.19 -11.32 -37.04
N LEU A 656 17.37 -11.22 -35.98
CA LEU A 656 16.77 -9.95 -35.50
C LEU A 656 17.78 -8.93 -34.96
N LEU A 657 18.95 -9.37 -34.48
CA LEU A 657 20.01 -8.47 -34.01
C LEU A 657 20.73 -7.75 -35.16
N TYR A 658 20.71 -8.32 -36.36
CA TYR A 658 21.28 -7.69 -37.56
C TYR A 658 20.32 -6.72 -38.25
N THR A 659 19.01 -6.82 -37.96
CA THR A 659 17.96 -6.04 -38.63
C THR A 659 17.29 -5.02 -37.71
N SER A 660 17.41 -5.17 -36.41
CA SER A 660 16.92 -4.18 -35.47
C SER A 660 17.99 -3.10 -35.26
N PRO A 661 17.65 -1.80 -35.41
CA PRO A 661 18.57 -0.75 -35.02
C PRO A 661 18.91 -0.92 -33.55
N SER A 662 20.19 -0.76 -33.21
CA SER A 662 20.63 -0.72 -31.82
C SER A 662 19.85 0.39 -31.08
N PRO A 663 19.51 0.24 -29.78
CA PRO A 663 19.03 1.38 -29.01
C PRO A 663 19.96 2.61 -29.09
N ARG A 664 21.22 2.42 -29.45
CA ARG A 664 22.19 3.49 -29.76
C ARG A 664 21.97 4.16 -31.11
N ASP A 665 21.29 3.50 -32.06
CA ASP A 665 21.06 4.01 -33.40
C ASP A 665 19.72 4.75 -33.54
N ILE A 666 18.92 4.79 -32.46
CA ILE A 666 17.61 5.45 -32.39
C ILE A 666 17.67 6.74 -31.56
N SER A 667 18.82 7.03 -30.93
CA SER A 667 19.05 8.26 -30.14
C SER A 667 19.53 9.42 -31.00
#